data_703f7ad1d56fcd19a843fcd451175c52
#
_entry.id   703f7ad1d56fcd19a843fcd451175c52
#
_cell.length_a   1.000
_cell.length_b   1.000
_cell.length_c   1.000
_cell.angle_alpha   90.00
_cell.angle_beta   90.00
_cell.angle_gamma   90.00
#
_symmetry.space_group_name_H-M   'P 1'
#
loop_
_entity.id
_entity.type
_entity.pdbx_description
1 polymer ?
#
loop_
_entity_poly.entity_id
_entity_poly.type
_entity_poly.pdbx_seq_one_letter_code
_entity_poly.pdbx_strand_id
1 'polypeptide(L)'
;MTGRDALLARVPLSMRRAGRTLLPAGCIVALQVVLFPVPLGIVVRGATVGLLTALVALGAALVFRANRALNFASADLGYPAALVAVMLVSVSGLPYLLGLGAGLALAFVLGAVVEMLIVRRFATSSRLIFTVATIGLAQLLASLAYSVGRWWWDEEPASLRLPAPFEFSLRIDPLTFDAGYVVVWVVSPLLLVAVWWLLARTHLGALVRAAADRSERASLLGVPVRRVHTLVWALASVLAFAALWMRAGVLGLPVGSALGLGVLLRSIGALVVGRMTELVTVVTTAVAFGVLETAVTFGADSAAEGQAVVAAVVLAVLLLRRRSATRAEAEETSSWRQASEVRPVPKEMRHLPEVRAARWVFGIVGAAVLVALPFGLDVAQSIKATTVLAYAIVGTSLVVLTGWAGQVSLGQMALVAWGGAVTASVTEAWQVDPFVAWALATAAGATVAVVVGLPALRFRGLYLAVTTLAFALVTSTYLLDPSFFGWVHTERIERRPLFGRIDLESETSMYFVSLAALVLVGAVLRRARATRTGRALLAMRENELMAQSFGVSPMRTKLTAFALSGGIAAFGGAILAYQQHAFVPGLHSPESGIAVFVSTVIGGLGAWWGGVVGAVFSRGLGWFLPSEWLLLTTAMGMLAILLVLPDGLGGAAIRLRDLWLRAVARDRGLHVPSLLADRAEPSSPTADRADDEERAA
;
A
#
# COMPACT_ATOMS: atom_id res chain seq x y z
N MET A 1 -1.95 -17.69 42.42
CA MET A 1 -0.67 -17.65 41.70
C MET A 1 -0.42 -19.05 41.16
N THR A 2 -0.50 -19.25 39.88
CA THR A 2 -0.24 -20.55 39.27
C THR A 2 1.27 -20.84 39.27
N GLY A 3 1.68 -22.12 39.37
CA GLY A 3 3.10 -22.53 39.47
C GLY A 3 4.01 -21.96 38.35
N ARG A 4 3.45 -21.44 37.28
CA ARG A 4 4.13 -20.75 36.18
C ARG A 4 4.67 -19.37 36.60
N ASP A 5 3.96 -18.67 37.48
CA ASP A 5 4.38 -17.32 37.94
C ASP A 5 5.53 -17.41 38.95
N ALA A 6 5.61 -18.50 39.72
CA ALA A 6 6.68 -18.77 40.68
C ALA A 6 8.00 -19.18 39.98
N LEU A 7 7.94 -19.96 38.89
CA LEU A 7 9.11 -20.31 38.07
C LEU A 7 9.68 -19.08 37.32
N LEU A 8 8.79 -18.22 36.80
CA LEU A 8 9.18 -16.97 36.14
C LEU A 8 9.77 -15.95 37.12
N ALA A 9 9.42 -16.01 38.41
CA ALA A 9 9.98 -15.13 39.44
C ALA A 9 11.49 -15.30 39.67
N ARG A 10 12.03 -16.49 39.38
CA ARG A 10 13.46 -16.82 39.58
C ARG A 10 14.39 -16.41 38.47
N VAL A 11 13.91 -15.99 37.28
CA VAL A 11 14.74 -15.56 36.15
C VAL A 11 15.02 -14.06 36.25
N PRO A 12 16.27 -13.60 36.12
CA PRO A 12 16.65 -12.18 36.16
C PRO A 12 15.84 -11.37 35.12
N LEU A 13 15.46 -10.16 35.48
CA LEU A 13 14.65 -9.28 34.58
C LEU A 13 15.32 -9.03 33.24
N SER A 14 16.65 -9.03 33.18
CA SER A 14 17.44 -8.92 31.95
C SER A 14 17.27 -10.13 31.03
N MET A 15 17.30 -11.35 31.59
CA MET A 15 17.07 -12.59 30.83
C MET A 15 15.60 -12.71 30.34
N ARG A 16 14.64 -12.26 31.14
CA ARG A 16 13.23 -12.23 30.70
C ARG A 16 13.01 -11.25 29.56
N ARG A 17 13.68 -10.09 29.56
CA ARG A 17 13.65 -9.13 28.45
C ARG A 17 14.33 -9.71 27.22
N ALA A 18 15.54 -10.25 27.34
CA ALA A 18 16.24 -10.88 26.23
C ALA A 18 15.46 -12.06 25.64
N GLY A 19 14.87 -12.92 26.48
CA GLY A 19 14.02 -14.01 26.01
C GLY A 19 12.79 -13.53 25.24
N ARG A 20 12.12 -12.46 25.70
CA ARG A 20 10.96 -11.89 24.97
C ARG A 20 11.33 -11.25 23.63
N THR A 21 12.51 -10.64 23.51
CA THR A 21 12.97 -9.99 22.28
C THR A 21 13.42 -11.00 21.22
N LEU A 22 14.02 -12.14 21.63
CA LEU A 22 14.53 -13.17 20.71
C LEU A 22 13.52 -14.27 20.39
N LEU A 23 12.46 -14.42 21.22
CA LEU A 23 11.48 -15.48 21.07
C LEU A 23 10.81 -15.54 19.67
N PRO A 24 10.39 -14.43 19.03
CA PRO A 24 9.80 -14.50 17.70
C PRO A 24 10.77 -15.05 16.66
N ALA A 25 12.01 -14.56 16.65
CA ALA A 25 13.04 -15.04 15.75
C ALA A 25 13.38 -16.50 16.00
N GLY A 26 13.50 -16.91 17.28
CA GLY A 26 13.74 -18.30 17.66
C GLY A 26 12.61 -19.25 17.23
N CYS A 27 11.35 -18.83 17.32
CA CYS A 27 10.21 -19.62 16.82
C CYS A 27 10.26 -19.79 15.29
N ILE A 28 10.62 -18.73 14.55
CA ILE A 28 10.71 -18.79 13.08
C ILE A 28 11.86 -19.71 12.65
N VAL A 29 13.02 -19.61 13.30
CA VAL A 29 14.16 -20.50 13.02
C VAL A 29 13.84 -21.94 13.43
N ALA A 30 13.18 -22.16 14.56
CA ALA A 30 12.72 -23.51 14.96
C ALA A 30 11.74 -24.10 13.94
N LEU A 31 10.81 -23.30 13.45
CA LEU A 31 9.89 -23.69 12.37
C LEU A 31 10.66 -24.10 11.11
N GLN A 32 11.68 -23.32 10.74
CA GLN A 32 12.54 -23.62 9.58
C GLN A 32 13.29 -24.93 9.77
N VAL A 33 13.94 -25.14 10.92
CA VAL A 33 14.72 -26.37 11.17
C VAL A 33 13.83 -27.63 11.16
N VAL A 34 12.60 -27.52 11.67
CA VAL A 34 11.67 -28.67 11.75
C VAL A 34 11.00 -28.97 10.41
N LEU A 35 10.53 -27.95 9.70
CA LEU A 35 9.75 -28.13 8.46
C LEU A 35 10.61 -28.13 7.20
N PHE A 36 11.70 -27.38 7.18
CA PHE A 36 12.55 -27.18 6.00
C PHE A 36 14.03 -27.35 6.37
N PRO A 37 14.47 -28.58 6.71
CA PRO A 37 15.88 -28.82 7.01
C PRO A 37 16.74 -28.64 5.75
N VAL A 38 17.78 -27.78 5.84
CA VAL A 38 18.66 -27.44 4.72
C VAL A 38 20.14 -27.44 5.17
N PRO A 39 21.09 -27.65 4.24
CA PRO A 39 22.52 -27.55 4.52
C PRO A 39 22.93 -26.20 5.10
N LEU A 40 24.03 -26.18 5.88
CA LEU A 40 24.50 -24.97 6.56
C LEU A 40 24.79 -23.80 5.60
N GLY A 41 25.29 -24.07 4.40
CA GLY A 41 25.54 -23.03 3.40
C GLY A 41 24.27 -22.27 3.01
N ILE A 42 23.13 -22.93 2.93
CA ILE A 42 21.83 -22.32 2.65
C ILE A 42 21.38 -21.43 3.83
N VAL A 43 21.56 -21.88 5.06
CA VAL A 43 21.27 -21.08 6.27
C VAL A 43 22.11 -19.82 6.31
N VAL A 44 23.42 -19.91 6.00
CA VAL A 44 24.34 -18.77 5.95
C VAL A 44 23.93 -17.78 4.85
N ARG A 45 23.55 -18.27 3.67
CA ARG A 45 23.00 -17.42 2.58
C ARG A 45 21.72 -16.73 3.04
N GLY A 46 20.83 -17.46 3.70
CA GLY A 46 19.58 -16.91 4.23
C GLY A 46 19.80 -15.83 5.29
N ALA A 47 20.76 -16.06 6.20
CA ALA A 47 21.18 -15.07 7.19
C ALA A 47 21.75 -13.80 6.53
N THR A 48 22.52 -13.96 5.43
CA THR A 48 23.04 -12.83 4.66
C THR A 48 21.91 -12.00 4.05
N VAL A 49 20.95 -12.63 3.38
CA VAL A 49 19.76 -11.94 2.85
C VAL A 49 18.97 -11.27 3.96
N GLY A 50 18.84 -11.95 5.10
CA GLY A 50 18.19 -11.42 6.29
C GLY A 50 18.90 -10.21 6.91
N LEU A 51 20.23 -10.17 6.91
CA LEU A 51 21.01 -9.00 7.36
C LEU A 51 20.78 -7.78 6.46
N LEU A 52 20.74 -7.98 5.14
CA LEU A 52 20.42 -6.91 4.19
C LEU A 52 18.99 -6.37 4.43
N THR A 53 18.04 -7.27 4.64
CA THR A 53 16.66 -6.91 4.97
C THR A 53 16.57 -6.19 6.32
N ALA A 54 17.39 -6.56 7.30
CA ALA A 54 17.43 -5.94 8.62
C ALA A 54 17.88 -4.47 8.56
N LEU A 55 18.81 -4.11 7.66
CA LEU A 55 19.21 -2.71 7.46
C LEU A 55 18.05 -1.87 6.92
N VAL A 56 17.33 -2.38 5.91
CA VAL A 56 16.14 -1.71 5.36
C VAL A 56 15.05 -1.59 6.44
N ALA A 57 14.78 -2.67 7.18
CA ALA A 57 13.79 -2.70 8.26
C ALA A 57 14.15 -1.72 9.39
N LEU A 58 15.45 -1.58 9.71
CA LEU A 58 15.94 -0.61 10.71
C LEU A 58 15.70 0.83 10.22
N GLY A 59 15.99 1.14 8.94
CA GLY A 59 15.70 2.43 8.32
C GLY A 59 14.20 2.74 8.37
N ALA A 60 13.35 1.77 8.02
CA ALA A 60 11.90 1.89 8.11
C ALA A 60 11.41 2.09 9.56
N ALA A 61 12.03 1.43 10.55
CA ALA A 61 11.74 1.61 11.98
C ALA A 61 12.06 3.03 12.46
N LEU A 62 13.17 3.61 11.99
CA LEU A 62 13.54 4.99 12.30
C LEU A 62 12.52 5.99 11.77
N VAL A 63 12.14 5.85 10.50
CA VAL A 63 11.13 6.71 9.88
C VAL A 63 9.77 6.53 10.56
N PHE A 64 9.37 5.29 10.88
CA PHE A 64 8.11 5.04 11.59
C PHE A 64 8.10 5.71 12.98
N ARG A 65 9.21 5.66 13.72
CA ARG A 65 9.30 6.35 15.02
C ARG A 65 9.14 7.86 14.87
N ALA A 66 9.73 8.47 13.83
CA ALA A 66 9.66 9.91 13.61
C ALA A 66 8.25 10.36 13.14
N ASN A 67 7.66 9.66 12.18
CA ASN A 67 6.43 10.10 11.49
C ASN A 67 5.16 9.37 11.95
N ARG A 68 5.30 8.28 12.75
CA ARG A 68 4.17 7.42 13.18
C ARG A 68 3.33 6.88 12.01
N ALA A 69 3.93 6.79 10.83
CA ALA A 69 3.31 6.23 9.61
C ALA A 69 4.30 5.32 8.90
N LEU A 70 3.78 4.31 8.16
CA LEU A 70 4.64 3.45 7.35
C LEU A 70 5.20 4.23 6.17
N ASN A 71 6.47 3.98 5.91
CA ASN A 71 7.14 4.42 4.70
C ASN A 71 7.28 3.23 3.74
N PHE A 72 6.49 3.22 2.67
CA PHE A 72 6.58 2.21 1.62
C PHE A 72 7.79 2.42 0.71
N ALA A 73 8.39 3.62 0.71
CA ALA A 73 9.61 3.91 -0.02
C ALA A 73 10.90 3.48 0.73
N SER A 74 10.79 2.73 1.84
CA SER A 74 11.94 2.45 2.70
C SER A 74 13.09 1.74 2.00
N ALA A 75 12.79 0.83 1.06
CA ALA A 75 13.80 0.14 0.25
C ALA A 75 14.28 1.03 -0.91
N ASP A 76 13.37 1.78 -1.52
CA ASP A 76 13.64 2.57 -2.72
C ASP A 76 14.38 3.88 -2.42
N LEU A 77 14.40 4.33 -1.16
CA LEU A 77 15.12 5.54 -0.73
C LEU A 77 16.62 5.52 -1.06
N GLY A 78 17.24 4.34 -0.99
CA GLY A 78 18.65 4.17 -1.34
C GLY A 78 18.89 3.76 -2.79
N TYR A 79 17.84 3.41 -3.55
CA TYR A 79 17.97 2.78 -4.86
C TYR A 79 18.62 3.67 -5.92
N PRO A 80 18.22 4.95 -6.12
CA PRO A 80 18.91 5.82 -7.08
C PRO A 80 20.39 5.99 -6.78
N ALA A 81 20.73 6.18 -5.50
CA ALA A 81 22.13 6.32 -5.10
C ALA A 81 22.93 5.02 -5.30
N ALA A 82 22.33 3.87 -5.00
CA ALA A 82 22.94 2.57 -5.19
C ALA A 82 23.17 2.27 -6.69
N LEU A 83 22.18 2.55 -7.53
CA LEU A 83 22.30 2.35 -8.96
C LEU A 83 23.43 3.19 -9.55
N VAL A 84 23.42 4.50 -9.28
CA VAL A 84 24.48 5.42 -9.76
C VAL A 84 25.86 4.97 -9.26
N ALA A 85 26.01 4.66 -7.97
CA ALA A 85 27.28 4.24 -7.41
C ALA A 85 27.79 2.91 -8.00
N VAL A 86 26.90 1.92 -8.17
CA VAL A 86 27.26 0.63 -8.79
C VAL A 86 27.68 0.85 -10.24
N MET A 87 27.00 1.72 -10.99
CA MET A 87 27.36 2.06 -12.36
C MET A 87 28.72 2.77 -12.46
N LEU A 88 29.00 3.71 -11.57
CA LEU A 88 30.29 4.38 -11.51
C LEU A 88 31.45 3.39 -11.30
N VAL A 89 31.23 2.32 -10.54
CA VAL A 89 32.25 1.30 -10.30
C VAL A 89 32.29 0.27 -11.43
N SER A 90 31.15 -0.30 -11.82
CA SER A 90 31.10 -1.43 -12.76
C SER A 90 31.24 -1.01 -14.22
N VAL A 91 30.75 0.17 -14.60
CA VAL A 91 30.78 0.67 -15.99
C VAL A 91 31.88 1.70 -16.20
N SER A 92 31.98 2.70 -15.31
CA SER A 92 32.98 3.77 -15.44
C SER A 92 34.33 3.45 -14.83
N GLY A 93 34.50 2.29 -14.18
CA GLY A 93 35.78 1.82 -13.64
C GLY A 93 36.28 2.59 -12.41
N LEU A 94 35.42 3.30 -11.68
CA LEU A 94 35.83 3.98 -10.45
C LEU A 94 36.29 2.97 -9.38
N PRO A 95 37.31 3.31 -8.58
CA PRO A 95 37.70 2.50 -7.42
C PRO A 95 36.53 2.25 -6.47
N TYR A 96 36.43 1.02 -5.96
CA TYR A 96 35.32 0.55 -5.09
C TYR A 96 35.02 1.52 -3.93
N LEU A 97 36.05 2.01 -3.21
CA LEU A 97 35.89 2.91 -2.06
C LEU A 97 35.39 4.30 -2.47
N LEU A 98 35.80 4.80 -3.64
CA LEU A 98 35.30 6.08 -4.15
C LEU A 98 33.85 5.98 -4.56
N GLY A 99 33.46 4.89 -5.23
CA GLY A 99 32.06 4.61 -5.56
C GLY A 99 31.19 4.48 -4.30
N LEU A 100 31.66 3.78 -3.27
CA LEU A 100 30.99 3.68 -1.98
C LEU A 100 30.82 5.06 -1.33
N GLY A 101 31.87 5.88 -1.28
CA GLY A 101 31.86 7.21 -0.69
C GLY A 101 30.88 8.16 -1.41
N ALA A 102 30.93 8.16 -2.75
CA ALA A 102 30.03 8.95 -3.58
C ALA A 102 28.57 8.51 -3.37
N GLY A 103 28.32 7.20 -3.33
CA GLY A 103 26.98 6.66 -3.09
C GLY A 103 26.43 6.98 -1.70
N LEU A 104 27.26 6.91 -0.66
CA LEU A 104 26.86 7.29 0.71
C LEU A 104 26.51 8.79 0.79
N ALA A 105 27.31 9.65 0.18
CA ALA A 105 27.04 11.08 0.13
C ALA A 105 25.75 11.39 -0.64
N LEU A 106 25.57 10.75 -1.80
CA LEU A 106 24.35 10.89 -2.61
C LEU A 106 23.10 10.38 -1.86
N ALA A 107 23.19 9.24 -1.20
CA ALA A 107 22.09 8.70 -0.40
C ALA A 107 21.72 9.62 0.77
N PHE A 108 22.70 10.18 1.47
CA PHE A 108 22.46 11.13 2.55
C PHE A 108 21.76 12.39 2.05
N VAL A 109 22.25 12.98 0.95
CA VAL A 109 21.65 14.17 0.33
C VAL A 109 20.25 13.85 -0.17
N LEU A 110 20.06 12.73 -0.87
CA LEU A 110 18.76 12.31 -1.41
C LEU A 110 17.72 12.16 -0.29
N GLY A 111 18.07 11.47 0.80
CA GLY A 111 17.16 11.32 1.94
C GLY A 111 16.78 12.66 2.59
N ALA A 112 17.74 13.58 2.72
CA ALA A 112 17.48 14.93 3.22
C ALA A 112 16.59 15.75 2.27
N VAL A 113 16.86 15.70 0.97
CA VAL A 113 16.08 16.41 -0.07
C VAL A 113 14.65 15.87 -0.13
N VAL A 114 14.47 14.56 -0.11
CA VAL A 114 13.15 13.91 -0.08
C VAL A 114 12.34 14.38 1.14
N GLU A 115 12.96 14.43 2.32
CA GLU A 115 12.27 14.95 3.51
C GLU A 115 11.88 16.42 3.34
N MET A 116 12.80 17.27 2.89
CA MET A 116 12.56 18.71 2.78
C MET A 116 11.53 19.06 1.71
N LEU A 117 11.56 18.43 0.55
CA LEU A 117 10.73 18.78 -0.58
C LEU A 117 9.37 18.08 -0.58
N ILE A 118 9.32 16.82 -0.13
CA ILE A 118 8.13 15.97 -0.24
C ILE A 118 7.54 15.72 1.14
N VAL A 119 8.26 15.01 2.01
CA VAL A 119 7.73 14.48 3.25
C VAL A 119 7.21 15.56 4.21
N ARG A 120 7.96 16.64 4.33
CA ARG A 120 7.62 17.78 5.18
C ARG A 120 6.29 18.43 4.82
N ARG A 121 5.91 18.41 3.54
CA ARG A 121 4.64 18.95 3.07
C ARG A 121 3.45 18.10 3.46
N PHE A 122 3.67 16.79 3.68
CA PHE A 122 2.66 15.85 4.15
C PHE A 122 2.64 15.66 5.68
N ALA A 123 3.48 16.39 6.43
CA ALA A 123 3.62 16.21 7.88
C ALA A 123 2.32 16.49 8.65
N THR A 124 1.46 17.39 8.14
CA THR A 124 0.14 17.72 8.70
C THR A 124 -1.02 16.94 8.07
N SER A 125 -0.73 16.14 7.04
CA SER A 125 -1.74 15.34 6.36
C SER A 125 -2.13 14.10 7.17
N SER A 126 -3.28 13.49 6.84
CA SER A 126 -3.67 12.23 7.47
C SER A 126 -2.64 11.13 7.19
N ARG A 127 -2.54 10.16 8.08
CA ARG A 127 -1.62 9.01 7.93
C ARG A 127 -1.88 8.23 6.65
N LEU A 128 -3.13 8.16 6.22
CA LEU A 128 -3.50 7.54 4.94
C LEU A 128 -2.86 8.27 3.76
N ILE A 129 -3.02 9.59 3.68
CA ILE A 129 -2.43 10.41 2.61
C ILE A 129 -0.90 10.32 2.65
N PHE A 130 -0.30 10.38 3.84
CA PHE A 130 1.14 10.20 4.02
C PHE A 130 1.61 8.84 3.49
N THR A 131 0.90 7.76 3.84
CA THR A 131 1.24 6.39 3.38
C THR A 131 1.16 6.31 1.85
N VAL A 132 0.11 6.86 1.24
CA VAL A 132 -0.05 6.89 -0.22
C VAL A 132 1.04 7.74 -0.87
N ALA A 133 1.40 8.88 -0.27
CA ALA A 133 2.49 9.72 -0.75
C ALA A 133 3.85 8.98 -0.73
N THR A 134 4.10 8.12 0.27
CA THR A 134 5.32 7.30 0.31
C THR A 134 5.33 6.19 -0.75
N ILE A 135 4.16 5.68 -1.17
CA ILE A 135 4.07 4.75 -2.31
C ILE A 135 4.42 5.49 -3.60
N GLY A 136 3.88 6.71 -3.81
CA GLY A 136 4.25 7.53 -4.95
C GLY A 136 5.71 7.94 -4.95
N LEU A 137 6.26 8.19 -3.77
CA LEU A 137 7.69 8.44 -3.62
C LEU A 137 8.53 7.22 -4.03
N ALA A 138 8.13 6.00 -3.65
CA ALA A 138 8.80 4.78 -4.09
C ALA A 138 8.83 4.66 -5.62
N GLN A 139 7.68 4.86 -6.26
CA GLN A 139 7.58 4.85 -7.73
C GLN A 139 8.42 5.96 -8.38
N LEU A 140 8.42 7.18 -7.80
CA LEU A 140 9.24 8.29 -8.28
C LEU A 140 10.73 7.97 -8.21
N LEU A 141 11.20 7.43 -7.08
CA LEU A 141 12.61 7.06 -6.90
C LEU A 141 13.04 5.93 -7.84
N ALA A 142 12.18 4.92 -8.02
CA ALA A 142 12.44 3.86 -8.97
C ALA A 142 12.50 4.37 -10.42
N SER A 143 11.57 5.24 -10.81
CA SER A 143 11.55 5.87 -12.14
C SER A 143 12.75 6.76 -12.38
N LEU A 144 13.14 7.55 -11.37
CA LEU A 144 14.32 8.41 -11.44
C LEU A 144 15.60 7.58 -11.61
N ALA A 145 15.75 6.51 -10.85
CA ALA A 145 16.87 5.61 -10.97
C ALA A 145 16.95 5.00 -12.37
N TYR A 146 15.82 4.50 -12.88
CA TYR A 146 15.73 3.94 -14.23
C TYR A 146 16.10 4.97 -15.31
N SER A 147 15.56 6.18 -15.24
CA SER A 147 15.84 7.26 -16.20
C SER A 147 17.30 7.68 -16.18
N VAL A 148 17.91 7.81 -15.00
CA VAL A 148 19.33 8.14 -14.88
C VAL A 148 20.21 6.98 -15.38
N GLY A 149 19.85 5.76 -15.10
CA GLY A 149 20.58 4.56 -15.58
C GLY A 149 20.69 4.53 -17.10
N ARG A 150 19.67 4.91 -17.84
CA ARG A 150 19.66 4.94 -19.31
C ARG A 150 20.76 5.82 -19.94
N TRP A 151 21.38 6.71 -19.21
CA TRP A 151 22.51 7.50 -19.70
C TRP A 151 23.82 6.71 -19.84
N TRP A 152 23.89 5.49 -19.26
CA TRP A 152 25.10 4.67 -19.22
C TRP A 152 25.02 3.38 -20.03
N TRP A 153 23.83 2.98 -20.52
CA TRP A 153 23.68 1.76 -21.30
C TRP A 153 22.88 1.97 -22.59
N ASP A 154 23.29 1.30 -23.63
CA ASP A 154 22.56 1.21 -24.88
C ASP A 154 21.51 0.08 -24.82
N GLU A 155 21.86 -1.05 -24.20
CA GLU A 155 20.96 -2.15 -23.88
C GLU A 155 20.80 -2.28 -22.36
N GLU A 156 19.56 -2.39 -21.89
CA GLU A 156 19.22 -2.48 -20.47
C GLU A 156 19.67 -3.82 -19.86
N PRO A 157 20.61 -3.82 -18.90
CA PRO A 157 21.01 -5.06 -18.24
C PRO A 157 19.92 -5.50 -17.25
N ALA A 158 19.63 -6.80 -17.21
CA ALA A 158 18.66 -7.35 -16.24
C ALA A 158 19.10 -7.15 -14.79
N SER A 159 20.41 -7.17 -14.52
CA SER A 159 20.97 -6.89 -13.21
C SER A 159 22.41 -6.40 -13.31
N LEU A 160 22.78 -5.51 -12.40
CA LEU A 160 24.17 -5.02 -12.22
C LEU A 160 24.83 -5.75 -11.07
N ARG A 161 26.05 -6.25 -11.30
CA ARG A 161 26.87 -6.83 -10.25
C ARG A 161 28.06 -5.93 -9.92
N LEU A 162 28.31 -5.76 -8.64
CA LEU A 162 29.48 -5.05 -8.17
C LEU A 162 30.68 -6.02 -8.15
N PRO A 163 31.86 -5.65 -8.69
CA PRO A 163 33.05 -6.48 -8.59
C PRO A 163 33.46 -6.68 -7.13
N ALA A 164 34.01 -7.85 -6.84
CA ALA A 164 34.47 -8.16 -5.49
C ALA A 164 35.64 -7.23 -5.10
N PRO A 165 35.64 -6.66 -3.87
CA PRO A 165 36.69 -5.72 -3.46
C PRO A 165 38.05 -6.38 -3.19
N PHE A 166 38.08 -7.70 -2.99
CA PHE A 166 39.30 -8.52 -2.79
C PHE A 166 38.99 -9.97 -3.18
N GLU A 167 40.04 -10.75 -3.43
CA GLU A 167 39.93 -12.17 -3.72
C GLU A 167 39.72 -12.97 -2.43
N PHE A 168 38.61 -13.64 -2.32
CA PHE A 168 38.22 -14.53 -1.24
C PHE A 168 37.23 -15.55 -1.69
N SER A 169 37.41 -16.82 -1.34
CA SER A 169 36.44 -17.88 -1.57
C SER A 169 36.43 -18.84 -0.36
N LEU A 170 35.23 -19.04 0.19
CA LEU A 170 34.96 -20.00 1.25
C LEU A 170 33.86 -20.94 0.82
N ARG A 171 34.13 -22.23 0.77
CA ARG A 171 33.13 -23.23 0.45
C ARG A 171 32.44 -23.74 1.74
N ILE A 172 31.15 -23.51 1.83
CA ILE A 172 30.29 -24.11 2.84
C ILE A 172 29.18 -24.82 2.07
N ASP A 173 29.20 -26.14 2.11
CA ASP A 173 28.33 -26.97 1.28
C ASP A 173 26.87 -26.58 1.33
N PRO A 174 26.16 -26.46 0.20
CA PRO A 174 26.56 -26.67 -1.20
C PRO A 174 27.08 -25.39 -1.92
N LEU A 175 27.31 -24.28 -1.24
CA LEU A 175 27.57 -22.96 -1.82
C LEU A 175 29.03 -22.51 -1.61
N THR A 176 29.52 -21.70 -2.55
CA THR A 176 30.78 -20.96 -2.41
C THR A 176 30.46 -19.49 -2.12
N PHE A 177 31.10 -18.94 -1.10
CA PHE A 177 30.92 -17.58 -0.62
C PHE A 177 32.14 -16.76 -1.03
N ASP A 178 31.92 -15.67 -1.73
CA ASP A 178 32.95 -14.72 -2.19
C ASP A 178 33.15 -13.56 -1.21
N ALA A 179 34.04 -12.62 -1.55
CA ALA A 179 34.31 -11.44 -0.74
C ALA A 179 33.08 -10.57 -0.49
N GLY A 180 32.11 -10.56 -1.40
CA GLY A 180 30.86 -9.83 -1.22
C GLY A 180 30.10 -10.27 0.03
N TYR A 181 30.06 -11.58 0.30
CA TYR A 181 29.45 -12.11 1.53
C TYR A 181 30.19 -11.68 2.79
N VAL A 182 31.53 -11.68 2.76
CA VAL A 182 32.33 -11.24 3.91
C VAL A 182 32.06 -9.78 4.24
N VAL A 183 31.94 -8.92 3.21
CA VAL A 183 31.55 -7.52 3.41
C VAL A 183 30.19 -7.42 4.12
N VAL A 184 29.19 -8.21 3.70
CA VAL A 184 27.90 -8.22 4.39
C VAL A 184 28.02 -8.67 5.85
N TRP A 185 28.77 -9.75 6.12
CA TRP A 185 28.90 -10.31 7.47
C TRP A 185 29.62 -9.40 8.45
N VAL A 186 30.49 -8.52 7.96
CA VAL A 186 31.24 -7.56 8.79
C VAL A 186 30.51 -6.21 8.86
N VAL A 187 30.16 -5.65 7.70
CA VAL A 187 29.64 -4.28 7.63
C VAL A 187 28.20 -4.19 8.14
N SER A 188 27.33 -5.19 7.84
CA SER A 188 25.94 -5.11 8.30
C SER A 188 25.78 -5.13 9.81
N PRO A 189 26.40 -6.05 10.59
CA PRO A 189 26.35 -6.01 12.04
C PRO A 189 26.99 -4.73 12.61
N LEU A 190 28.08 -4.24 12.00
CA LEU A 190 28.73 -3.00 12.44
C LEU A 190 27.77 -1.81 12.29
N LEU A 191 27.09 -1.67 11.16
CA LEU A 191 26.09 -0.63 10.92
C LEU A 191 24.89 -0.75 11.88
N LEU A 192 24.40 -1.97 12.13
CA LEU A 192 23.31 -2.22 13.08
C LEU A 192 23.71 -1.79 14.50
N VAL A 193 24.93 -2.13 14.93
CA VAL A 193 25.47 -1.72 16.24
C VAL A 193 25.71 -0.21 16.30
N ALA A 194 26.24 0.40 15.23
CA ALA A 194 26.46 1.83 15.15
C ALA A 194 25.17 2.64 15.27
N VAL A 195 24.11 2.23 14.57
CA VAL A 195 22.79 2.86 14.69
C VAL A 195 22.17 2.65 16.07
N TRP A 196 22.29 1.43 16.64
CA TRP A 196 21.84 1.18 18.00
C TRP A 196 22.60 2.07 19.00
N TRP A 197 23.91 2.19 18.89
CA TRP A 197 24.74 3.06 19.75
C TRP A 197 24.35 4.53 19.59
N LEU A 198 24.20 5.01 18.35
CA LEU A 198 23.74 6.36 18.04
C LEU A 198 22.40 6.67 18.71
N LEU A 199 21.44 5.77 18.64
CA LEU A 199 20.12 5.96 19.24
C LEU A 199 20.14 5.81 20.77
N ALA A 200 20.94 4.88 21.32
CA ALA A 200 20.89 4.59 22.75
C ALA A 200 21.78 5.52 23.59
N ARG A 201 22.94 5.95 23.05
CA ARG A 201 24.00 6.59 23.81
C ARG A 201 24.31 8.03 23.42
N THR A 202 23.83 8.54 22.29
CA THR A 202 24.16 9.91 21.85
C THR A 202 23.05 10.92 22.14
N HIS A 203 23.42 12.20 22.17
CA HIS A 203 22.48 13.31 22.28
C HIS A 203 21.47 13.34 21.11
N LEU A 204 21.94 13.03 19.89
CA LEU A 204 21.05 12.90 18.71
C LEU A 204 19.97 11.84 18.93
N GLY A 205 20.34 10.69 19.49
CA GLY A 205 19.38 9.65 19.86
C GLY A 205 18.35 10.12 20.89
N ALA A 206 18.75 10.95 21.85
CA ALA A 206 17.80 11.55 22.81
C ALA A 206 16.81 12.48 22.10
N LEU A 207 17.28 13.34 21.18
CA LEU A 207 16.43 14.23 20.38
C LEU A 207 15.46 13.43 19.49
N VAL A 208 15.93 12.36 18.84
CA VAL A 208 15.10 11.46 18.03
C VAL A 208 13.99 10.82 18.88
N ARG A 209 14.32 10.31 20.08
CA ARG A 209 13.32 9.73 21.00
C ARG A 209 12.32 10.76 21.49
N ALA A 210 12.75 11.97 21.84
CA ALA A 210 11.87 13.05 22.27
C ALA A 210 10.89 13.48 21.17
N ALA A 211 11.39 13.67 19.94
CA ALA A 211 10.57 13.99 18.77
C ALA A 211 9.59 12.85 18.42
N ALA A 212 10.00 11.58 18.61
CA ALA A 212 9.20 10.40 18.35
C ALA A 212 8.05 10.19 19.35
N ASP A 213 8.21 10.62 20.61
CA ASP A 213 7.17 10.48 21.64
C ASP A 213 6.02 11.47 21.39
N ARG A 214 6.30 12.77 21.42
CA ARG A 214 5.34 13.85 21.10
C ARG A 214 6.06 15.02 20.45
N SER A 215 6.00 15.11 19.13
CA SER A 215 6.67 16.14 18.32
C SER A 215 6.30 17.58 18.73
N GLU A 216 5.03 17.83 19.05
CA GLU A 216 4.55 19.15 19.50
C GLU A 216 5.15 19.56 20.84
N ARG A 217 5.14 18.64 21.84
CA ARG A 217 5.75 18.93 23.15
C ARG A 217 7.26 19.06 23.05
N ALA A 218 7.91 18.24 22.23
CA ALA A 218 9.34 18.33 22.01
C ALA A 218 9.73 19.68 21.41
N SER A 219 8.93 20.23 20.48
CA SER A 219 9.17 21.54 19.89
C SER A 219 9.04 22.67 20.92
N LEU A 220 8.07 22.58 21.84
CA LEU A 220 7.91 23.54 22.95
C LEU A 220 9.10 23.50 23.93
N LEU A 221 9.79 22.37 24.05
CA LEU A 221 11.01 22.21 24.84
C LEU A 221 12.29 22.60 24.09
N GLY A 222 12.18 23.21 22.89
CA GLY A 222 13.30 23.68 22.10
C GLY A 222 13.98 22.61 21.23
N VAL A 223 13.40 21.41 21.09
CA VAL A 223 13.93 20.38 20.18
C VAL A 223 13.70 20.81 18.72
N PRO A 224 14.71 20.87 17.85
CA PRO A 224 14.57 21.24 16.45
C PRO A 224 13.99 20.07 15.64
N VAL A 225 12.70 19.76 15.85
CA VAL A 225 12.01 18.57 15.31
C VAL A 225 12.21 18.44 13.80
N ARG A 226 12.15 19.55 13.04
CA ARG A 226 12.37 19.53 11.58
C ARG A 226 13.75 18.99 11.20
N ARG A 227 14.82 19.43 11.88
CA ARG A 227 16.19 18.94 11.63
C ARG A 227 16.36 17.47 12.02
N VAL A 228 15.68 17.06 13.10
CA VAL A 228 15.67 15.66 13.55
C VAL A 228 15.01 14.77 12.49
N HIS A 229 13.88 15.17 11.91
CA HIS A 229 13.22 14.43 10.84
C HIS A 229 14.10 14.32 9.59
N THR A 230 14.73 15.43 9.15
CA THR A 230 15.65 15.40 8.00
C THR A 230 16.80 14.42 8.23
N LEU A 231 17.39 14.41 9.44
CA LEU A 231 18.47 13.48 9.78
C LEU A 231 17.98 12.02 9.77
N VAL A 232 16.79 11.75 10.31
CA VAL A 232 16.23 10.39 10.33
C VAL A 232 16.01 9.87 8.91
N TRP A 233 15.48 10.69 8.00
CA TRP A 233 15.29 10.31 6.59
C TRP A 233 16.61 10.13 5.85
N ALA A 234 17.59 11.00 6.09
CA ALA A 234 18.94 10.83 5.54
C ALA A 234 19.61 9.54 6.02
N LEU A 235 19.51 9.21 7.31
CA LEU A 235 20.03 7.95 7.86
C LEU A 235 19.29 6.73 7.29
N ALA A 236 17.97 6.80 7.14
CA ALA A 236 17.21 5.71 6.54
C ALA A 236 17.61 5.47 5.07
N SER A 237 17.87 6.55 4.31
CA SER A 237 18.36 6.46 2.93
C SER A 237 19.76 5.84 2.87
N VAL A 238 20.66 6.23 3.77
CA VAL A 238 22.02 5.64 3.88
C VAL A 238 21.96 4.15 4.21
N LEU A 239 21.07 3.72 5.12
CA LEU A 239 20.89 2.31 5.47
C LEU A 239 20.33 1.51 4.29
N ALA A 240 19.36 2.07 3.58
CA ALA A 240 18.82 1.46 2.36
C ALA A 240 19.90 1.37 1.27
N PHE A 241 20.66 2.42 1.04
CA PHE A 241 21.82 2.40 0.14
C PHE A 241 22.81 1.32 0.50
N ALA A 242 23.24 1.25 1.77
CA ALA A 242 24.22 0.26 2.23
C ALA A 242 23.72 -1.18 2.02
N ALA A 243 22.43 -1.44 2.29
CA ALA A 243 21.82 -2.73 2.00
C ALA A 243 21.87 -3.08 0.51
N LEU A 244 21.59 -2.11 -0.37
CA LEU A 244 21.57 -2.30 -1.82
C LEU A 244 22.95 -2.40 -2.44
N TRP A 245 23.90 -1.61 -1.95
CA TRP A 245 25.30 -1.70 -2.34
C TRP A 245 25.86 -3.10 -2.06
N MET A 246 25.67 -3.59 -0.84
CA MET A 246 26.09 -4.94 -0.45
C MET A 246 25.32 -6.03 -1.21
N ARG A 247 24.03 -5.81 -1.48
CA ARG A 247 23.23 -6.71 -2.32
C ARG A 247 23.81 -6.83 -3.74
N ALA A 248 24.24 -5.69 -4.33
CA ALA A 248 24.86 -5.67 -5.66
C ALA A 248 26.09 -6.56 -5.75
N GLY A 249 26.88 -6.67 -4.66
CA GLY A 249 28.04 -7.56 -4.56
C GLY A 249 27.69 -9.04 -4.41
N VAL A 250 26.53 -9.39 -3.85
CA VAL A 250 26.17 -10.79 -3.52
C VAL A 250 25.15 -11.38 -4.50
N LEU A 251 24.07 -10.64 -4.75
CA LEU A 251 22.90 -11.12 -5.53
C LEU A 251 22.70 -10.36 -6.84
N GLY A 252 23.42 -9.28 -7.06
CA GLY A 252 23.15 -8.30 -8.10
C GLY A 252 22.05 -7.33 -7.73
N LEU A 253 22.08 -6.15 -8.34
CA LEU A 253 21.08 -5.11 -8.24
C LEU A 253 20.15 -5.20 -9.48
N PRO A 254 18.86 -5.50 -9.33
CA PRO A 254 17.95 -5.54 -10.47
C PRO A 254 17.76 -4.12 -11.02
N VAL A 255 17.62 -4.02 -12.35
CA VAL A 255 17.40 -2.76 -13.05
C VAL A 255 15.95 -2.74 -13.56
N GLY A 256 15.35 -1.56 -13.66
CA GLY A 256 14.00 -1.37 -14.21
C GLY A 256 12.85 -1.77 -13.29
N SER A 257 13.10 -2.44 -12.19
CA SER A 257 12.07 -2.76 -11.20
C SER A 257 12.42 -2.17 -9.84
N ALA A 258 11.43 -1.59 -9.17
CA ALA A 258 11.54 -1.31 -7.74
C ALA A 258 11.95 -2.60 -7.00
N LEU A 259 12.75 -2.47 -5.97
CA LEU A 259 13.14 -3.62 -5.14
C LEU A 259 11.89 -4.37 -4.71
N GLY A 260 11.75 -5.57 -5.20
CA GLY A 260 10.54 -6.34 -5.16
C GLY A 260 9.80 -6.31 -3.83
N LEU A 261 8.49 -6.39 -3.90
CA LEU A 261 7.55 -6.42 -2.78
C LEU A 261 7.99 -7.39 -1.66
N GLY A 262 8.76 -8.43 -1.99
CA GLY A 262 9.31 -9.37 -1.03
C GLY A 262 10.23 -8.73 0.02
N VAL A 263 11.11 -7.80 -0.36
CA VAL A 263 11.98 -7.07 0.60
C VAL A 263 11.13 -6.14 1.46
N LEU A 264 10.17 -5.45 0.85
CA LEU A 264 9.24 -4.58 1.57
C LEU A 264 8.40 -5.39 2.57
N LEU A 265 7.82 -6.51 2.16
CA LEU A 265 7.00 -7.35 3.03
C LEU A 265 7.81 -7.93 4.20
N ARG A 266 9.02 -8.43 3.95
CA ARG A 266 9.92 -8.92 5.02
C ARG A 266 10.26 -7.82 6.01
N SER A 267 10.63 -6.63 5.51
CA SER A 267 10.98 -5.50 6.38
C SER A 267 9.79 -5.00 7.19
N ILE A 268 8.62 -4.85 6.57
CA ILE A 268 7.38 -4.49 7.27
C ILE A 268 6.93 -5.62 8.19
N GLY A 269 7.02 -6.88 7.78
CA GLY A 269 6.73 -8.04 8.62
C GLY A 269 7.59 -8.08 9.88
N ALA A 270 8.89 -7.85 9.75
CA ALA A 270 9.80 -7.74 10.88
C ALA A 270 9.47 -6.56 11.80
N LEU A 271 9.12 -5.40 11.22
CA LEU A 271 8.62 -4.22 11.96
C LEU A 271 7.38 -4.55 12.79
N VAL A 272 6.40 -5.22 12.17
CA VAL A 272 5.14 -5.61 12.81
C VAL A 272 5.40 -6.58 13.96
N VAL A 273 6.25 -7.59 13.77
CA VAL A 273 6.65 -8.53 14.81
C VAL A 273 7.37 -7.81 15.95
N GLY A 274 8.27 -6.88 15.64
CA GLY A 274 8.99 -6.02 16.61
C GLY A 274 8.16 -4.86 17.16
N ARG A 275 6.82 -4.90 17.03
CA ARG A 275 5.90 -3.85 17.53
C ARG A 275 6.25 -2.45 17.07
N MET A 276 6.89 -2.32 15.92
CA MET A 276 7.35 -1.04 15.34
C MET A 276 8.37 -0.26 16.20
N THR A 277 8.68 -0.73 17.40
CA THR A 277 9.50 0.00 18.39
C THR A 277 10.68 -0.77 18.93
N GLU A 278 10.64 -2.10 18.94
CA GLU A 278 11.70 -2.95 19.50
C GLU A 278 12.74 -3.30 18.42
N LEU A 279 13.78 -2.46 18.26
CA LEU A 279 14.77 -2.59 17.17
C LEU A 279 15.49 -3.94 17.15
N VAL A 280 15.82 -4.50 18.31
CA VAL A 280 16.47 -5.82 18.39
C VAL A 280 15.56 -6.91 17.83
N THR A 281 14.30 -6.89 18.22
CA THR A 281 13.29 -7.85 17.69
C THR A 281 13.11 -7.68 16.19
N VAL A 282 13.09 -6.44 15.67
CA VAL A 282 13.00 -6.16 14.22
C VAL A 282 14.17 -6.79 13.48
N VAL A 283 15.39 -6.55 13.93
CA VAL A 283 16.61 -7.06 13.29
C VAL A 283 16.66 -8.59 13.31
N THR A 284 16.45 -9.20 14.48
CA THR A 284 16.53 -10.66 14.62
C THR A 284 15.42 -11.37 13.84
N THR A 285 14.23 -10.79 13.76
CA THR A 285 13.11 -11.32 12.96
C THR A 285 13.39 -11.18 11.46
N ALA A 286 13.98 -10.07 11.02
CA ALA A 286 14.36 -9.89 9.62
C ALA A 286 15.38 -10.93 9.17
N VAL A 287 16.36 -11.24 10.03
CA VAL A 287 17.34 -12.32 9.78
C VAL A 287 16.64 -13.68 9.73
N ALA A 288 15.74 -13.97 10.67
CA ALA A 288 14.99 -15.22 10.69
C ALA A 288 14.11 -15.39 9.45
N PHE A 289 13.48 -14.32 8.94
CA PHE A 289 12.73 -14.37 7.69
C PHE A 289 13.62 -14.64 6.48
N GLY A 290 14.84 -14.06 6.42
CA GLY A 290 15.78 -14.35 5.35
C GLY A 290 16.22 -15.82 5.34
N VAL A 291 16.47 -16.42 6.53
CA VAL A 291 16.79 -17.84 6.66
C VAL A 291 15.61 -18.71 6.23
N LEU A 292 14.39 -18.42 6.71
CA LEU A 292 13.19 -19.18 6.35
C LEU A 292 12.93 -19.15 4.85
N GLU A 293 12.92 -17.97 4.24
CA GLU A 293 12.66 -17.82 2.81
C GLU A 293 13.68 -18.57 1.96
N THR A 294 14.97 -18.43 2.28
CA THR A 294 16.03 -19.11 1.52
C THR A 294 15.96 -20.63 1.71
N ALA A 295 15.57 -21.10 2.89
CA ALA A 295 15.40 -22.54 3.15
C ALA A 295 14.21 -23.11 2.35
N VAL A 296 13.09 -22.42 2.34
CA VAL A 296 11.92 -22.83 1.53
C VAL A 296 12.27 -22.84 0.05
N THR A 297 12.85 -21.75 -0.45
CA THR A 297 13.21 -21.60 -1.87
C THR A 297 14.23 -22.64 -2.33
N PHE A 298 15.08 -23.15 -1.43
CA PHE A 298 16.05 -24.21 -1.78
C PHE A 298 15.38 -25.56 -2.07
N GLY A 299 14.29 -25.87 -1.37
CA GLY A 299 13.52 -27.10 -1.57
C GLY A 299 12.34 -26.99 -2.52
N ALA A 300 12.11 -25.79 -3.07
CA ALA A 300 10.95 -25.45 -3.88
C ALA A 300 11.33 -25.27 -5.35
N ASP A 301 10.36 -25.46 -6.25
CA ASP A 301 10.53 -25.26 -7.70
C ASP A 301 10.56 -23.78 -8.09
N SER A 302 10.08 -22.88 -7.21
CA SER A 302 10.04 -21.45 -7.47
C SER A 302 10.40 -20.57 -6.25
N ALA A 303 10.99 -19.41 -6.51
CA ALA A 303 11.26 -18.40 -5.48
C ALA A 303 9.98 -17.81 -4.85
N ALA A 304 8.85 -17.94 -5.52
CA ALA A 304 7.54 -17.44 -5.07
C ALA A 304 7.06 -18.14 -3.79
N GLU A 305 7.36 -19.44 -3.66
CA GLU A 305 6.98 -20.24 -2.49
C GLU A 305 7.61 -19.72 -1.20
N GLY A 306 8.89 -19.33 -1.24
CA GLY A 306 9.57 -18.73 -0.10
C GLY A 306 8.89 -17.44 0.39
N GLN A 307 8.47 -16.60 -0.55
CA GLN A 307 7.73 -15.38 -0.24
C GLN A 307 6.33 -15.67 0.35
N ALA A 308 5.62 -16.67 -0.20
CA ALA A 308 4.31 -17.10 0.30
C ALA A 308 4.39 -17.59 1.75
N VAL A 309 5.40 -18.42 2.06
CA VAL A 309 5.61 -18.94 3.42
C VAL A 309 5.94 -17.81 4.39
N VAL A 310 6.80 -16.87 4.04
CA VAL A 310 7.08 -15.69 4.87
C VAL A 310 5.80 -14.87 5.11
N ALA A 311 5.00 -14.63 4.07
CA ALA A 311 3.73 -13.92 4.21
C ALA A 311 2.74 -14.67 5.11
N ALA A 312 2.66 -15.99 4.98
CA ALA A 312 1.83 -16.85 5.86
C ALA A 312 2.31 -16.79 7.31
N VAL A 313 3.62 -16.80 7.55
CA VAL A 313 4.17 -16.67 8.91
C VAL A 313 3.90 -15.29 9.49
N VAL A 314 4.05 -14.21 8.71
CA VAL A 314 3.68 -12.84 9.14
C VAL A 314 2.20 -12.80 9.53
N LEU A 315 1.33 -13.37 8.70
CA LEU A 315 -0.11 -13.46 8.97
C LEU A 315 -0.40 -14.27 10.24
N ALA A 316 0.23 -15.43 10.40
CA ALA A 316 0.07 -16.28 11.58
C ALA A 316 0.53 -15.57 12.87
N VAL A 317 1.68 -14.89 12.84
CA VAL A 317 2.18 -14.13 14.00
C VAL A 317 1.20 -12.99 14.35
N LEU A 318 0.66 -12.31 13.37
CA LEU A 318 -0.37 -11.30 13.59
C LEU A 318 -1.60 -11.91 14.25
N LEU A 319 -2.12 -13.03 13.73
CA LEU A 319 -3.31 -13.71 14.26
C LEU A 319 -3.15 -14.24 15.68
N LEU A 320 -1.97 -14.76 16.01
CA LEU A 320 -1.66 -15.30 17.34
C LEU A 320 -1.39 -14.21 18.38
N ARG A 321 -1.15 -12.98 17.93
CA ARG A 321 -0.83 -11.84 18.80
C ARG A 321 -2.05 -11.43 19.63
N ARG A 322 -1.89 -11.45 20.98
CA ARG A 322 -2.92 -10.95 21.90
C ARG A 322 -3.03 -9.42 21.80
N ARG A 323 -4.25 -8.88 21.79
CA ARG A 323 -4.54 -7.45 21.88
C ARG A 323 -3.90 -6.86 23.14
N SER A 324 -2.96 -5.95 22.97
CA SER A 324 -2.60 -4.97 23.98
C SER A 324 -3.06 -3.63 23.46
N ALA A 325 -4.30 -3.23 23.79
CA ALA A 325 -4.78 -1.90 23.45
C ALA A 325 -3.99 -0.87 24.28
N THR A 326 -2.97 -0.28 23.68
CA THR A 326 -2.30 0.87 24.26
C THR A 326 -3.07 2.15 23.91
N ARG A 327 -3.07 3.17 24.81
CA ARG A 327 -3.66 4.50 24.51
C ARG A 327 -3.14 5.10 23.21
N ALA A 328 -1.88 4.83 22.86
CA ALA A 328 -1.29 5.25 21.59
C ALA A 328 -2.02 4.67 20.36
N GLU A 329 -2.48 3.41 20.41
CA GLU A 329 -3.26 2.78 19.34
C GLU A 329 -4.67 3.37 19.18
N ALA A 330 -5.26 3.90 20.25
CA ALA A 330 -6.56 4.58 20.19
C ALA A 330 -6.45 5.98 19.55
N GLU A 331 -5.38 6.72 19.81
CA GLU A 331 -5.07 7.99 19.13
C GLU A 331 -4.70 7.76 17.65
N GLU A 332 -4.06 6.62 17.34
CA GLU A 332 -3.75 6.23 15.95
C GLU A 332 -5.00 6.08 15.08
N THR A 333 -6.09 5.56 15.63
CA THR A 333 -7.33 5.32 14.86
C THR A 333 -7.99 6.62 14.40
N SER A 334 -7.83 7.72 15.13
CA SER A 334 -8.43 9.01 14.77
C SER A 334 -7.79 9.69 13.57
N SER A 335 -6.50 9.50 13.35
CA SER A 335 -5.74 10.16 12.26
C SER A 335 -5.87 9.48 10.89
N TRP A 336 -6.47 8.28 10.81
CA TRP A 336 -6.77 7.60 9.55
C TRP A 336 -8.13 8.02 8.94
N ARG A 337 -8.89 8.89 9.63
CA ARG A 337 -10.31 9.18 9.36
C ARG A 337 -10.59 10.25 8.30
N GLN A 338 -9.65 10.75 7.57
CA GLN A 338 -9.88 11.88 6.66
C GLN A 338 -10.20 11.44 5.23
N ALA A 339 -11.42 10.95 5.02
CA ALA A 339 -12.08 11.19 3.74
C ALA A 339 -13.17 12.24 4.01
N SER A 340 -13.06 13.42 3.39
CA SER A 340 -14.09 14.46 3.54
C SER A 340 -15.44 13.90 3.09
N GLU A 341 -16.46 14.09 3.90
CA GLU A 341 -17.81 13.62 3.54
C GLU A 341 -18.34 14.45 2.38
N VAL A 342 -18.75 13.77 1.32
CA VAL A 342 -19.46 14.43 0.21
C VAL A 342 -20.84 14.84 0.67
N ARG A 343 -21.02 16.11 0.97
CA ARG A 343 -22.32 16.65 1.31
C ARG A 343 -23.24 16.60 0.09
N PRO A 344 -24.50 16.11 0.24
CA PRO A 344 -25.47 16.17 -0.83
C PRO A 344 -25.81 17.63 -1.15
N VAL A 345 -26.29 17.88 -2.37
CA VAL A 345 -26.81 19.21 -2.72
C VAL A 345 -27.90 19.60 -1.72
N PRO A 346 -27.82 20.81 -1.12
CA PRO A 346 -28.80 21.30 -0.14
C PRO A 346 -30.23 21.17 -0.64
N LYS A 347 -31.16 20.85 0.26
CA LYS A 347 -32.58 20.63 -0.11
C LYS A 347 -33.18 21.89 -0.74
N GLU A 348 -32.79 23.04 -0.25
CA GLU A 348 -33.22 24.37 -0.67
C GLU A 348 -32.86 24.67 -2.13
N MET A 349 -31.77 24.07 -2.64
CA MET A 349 -31.24 24.31 -3.98
C MET A 349 -31.62 23.24 -5.00
N ARG A 350 -32.09 22.06 -4.57
CA ARG A 350 -32.39 20.94 -5.47
C ARG A 350 -33.50 21.26 -6.48
N HIS A 351 -34.37 22.18 -6.14
CA HIS A 351 -35.52 22.56 -6.93
C HIS A 351 -35.24 23.69 -7.93
N LEU A 352 -34.11 24.36 -7.79
CA LEU A 352 -33.72 25.44 -8.70
C LEU A 352 -33.53 24.92 -10.14
N PRO A 353 -34.05 25.64 -11.13
CA PRO A 353 -33.97 25.22 -12.53
C PRO A 353 -32.52 25.09 -13.00
N GLU A 354 -31.64 25.97 -12.58
CA GLU A 354 -30.19 25.95 -12.94
C GLU A 354 -29.51 24.69 -12.40
N VAL A 355 -29.78 24.34 -11.14
CA VAL A 355 -29.19 23.15 -10.50
C VAL A 355 -29.74 21.86 -11.12
N ARG A 356 -31.03 21.87 -11.47
CA ARG A 356 -31.67 20.75 -12.16
C ARG A 356 -31.14 20.61 -13.58
N ALA A 357 -31.06 21.71 -14.32
CA ALA A 357 -30.52 21.74 -15.68
C ALA A 357 -29.06 21.27 -15.71
N ALA A 358 -28.21 21.82 -14.86
CA ALA A 358 -26.80 21.40 -14.77
C ALA A 358 -26.67 19.88 -14.49
N ARG A 359 -27.45 19.33 -13.54
CA ARG A 359 -27.44 17.90 -13.25
C ARG A 359 -27.86 17.06 -14.47
N TRP A 360 -28.85 17.49 -15.20
CA TRP A 360 -29.30 16.79 -16.41
C TRP A 360 -28.29 16.92 -17.54
N VAL A 361 -27.76 18.12 -17.78
CA VAL A 361 -26.75 18.35 -18.83
C VAL A 361 -25.52 17.50 -18.57
N PHE A 362 -24.91 17.58 -17.37
CA PHE A 362 -23.74 16.76 -17.04
C PHE A 362 -24.04 15.27 -17.11
N GLY A 363 -25.22 14.84 -16.68
CA GLY A 363 -25.65 13.44 -16.75
C GLY A 363 -25.82 12.95 -18.19
N ILE A 364 -26.52 13.72 -19.04
CA ILE A 364 -26.75 13.35 -20.44
C ILE A 364 -25.47 13.42 -21.25
N VAL A 365 -24.67 14.49 -21.10
CA VAL A 365 -23.38 14.63 -21.81
C VAL A 365 -22.44 13.51 -21.41
N GLY A 366 -22.30 13.21 -20.11
CA GLY A 366 -21.48 12.10 -19.65
C GLY A 366 -21.96 10.75 -20.19
N ALA A 367 -23.26 10.48 -20.16
CA ALA A 367 -23.82 9.25 -20.74
C ALA A 367 -23.60 9.19 -22.26
N ALA A 368 -23.83 10.28 -22.98
CA ALA A 368 -23.65 10.35 -24.43
C ALA A 368 -22.18 10.10 -24.80
N VAL A 369 -21.22 10.70 -24.09
CA VAL A 369 -19.79 10.44 -24.30
C VAL A 369 -19.45 8.97 -24.07
N LEU A 370 -19.90 8.37 -22.96
CA LEU A 370 -19.64 6.96 -22.66
C LEU A 370 -20.27 6.01 -23.68
N VAL A 371 -21.45 6.32 -24.20
CA VAL A 371 -22.14 5.52 -25.24
C VAL A 371 -21.48 5.71 -26.61
N ALA A 372 -21.06 6.93 -26.94
CA ALA A 372 -20.47 7.21 -28.24
C ALA A 372 -19.01 6.75 -28.35
N LEU A 373 -18.30 6.64 -27.22
CA LEU A 373 -16.87 6.35 -27.16
C LEU A 373 -16.45 5.13 -28.02
N PRO A 374 -17.07 3.93 -27.89
CA PRO A 374 -16.60 2.74 -28.61
C PRO A 374 -16.77 2.81 -30.13
N PHE A 375 -17.62 3.69 -30.65
CA PHE A 375 -17.80 3.86 -32.08
C PHE A 375 -16.70 4.69 -32.75
N GLY A 376 -15.92 5.43 -31.96
CA GLY A 376 -14.78 6.22 -32.43
C GLY A 376 -13.42 5.58 -32.13
N LEU A 377 -13.39 4.42 -31.46
CA LEU A 377 -12.18 3.72 -31.05
C LEU A 377 -11.91 2.54 -31.97
N ASP A 378 -10.62 2.26 -32.19
CA ASP A 378 -10.19 0.98 -32.78
C ASP A 378 -10.31 -0.17 -31.77
N VAL A 379 -10.06 -1.41 -32.22
CA VAL A 379 -10.17 -2.63 -31.39
C VAL A 379 -9.23 -2.54 -30.17
N ALA A 380 -7.98 -2.11 -30.37
CA ALA A 380 -7.00 -2.02 -29.28
C ALA A 380 -7.38 -0.96 -28.24
N GLN A 381 -7.91 0.15 -28.69
CA GLN A 381 -8.42 1.23 -27.81
C GLN A 381 -9.69 0.79 -27.08
N SER A 382 -10.56 0.03 -27.72
CA SER A 382 -11.78 -0.53 -27.09
C SER A 382 -11.43 -1.52 -25.98
N ILE A 383 -10.41 -2.36 -26.16
CA ILE A 383 -9.85 -3.23 -25.13
C ILE A 383 -9.35 -2.42 -23.93
N LYS A 384 -8.58 -1.34 -24.19
CA LYS A 384 -8.10 -0.43 -23.14
C LYS A 384 -9.26 0.24 -22.39
N ALA A 385 -10.28 0.71 -23.11
CA ALA A 385 -11.45 1.34 -22.51
C ALA A 385 -12.23 0.38 -21.60
N THR A 386 -12.45 -0.86 -22.06
CA THR A 386 -13.08 -1.92 -21.27
C THR A 386 -12.27 -2.23 -20.00
N THR A 387 -10.95 -2.28 -20.12
CA THR A 387 -10.05 -2.44 -18.97
C THR A 387 -10.21 -1.30 -17.96
N VAL A 388 -10.31 -0.05 -18.40
CA VAL A 388 -10.58 1.10 -17.52
C VAL A 388 -11.89 0.92 -16.76
N LEU A 389 -12.96 0.48 -17.43
CA LEU A 389 -14.26 0.22 -16.79
C LEU A 389 -14.18 -0.87 -15.71
N ALA A 390 -13.47 -1.96 -16.00
CA ALA A 390 -13.27 -3.03 -15.03
C ALA A 390 -12.45 -2.55 -13.80
N TYR A 391 -11.36 -1.82 -14.01
CA TYR A 391 -10.60 -1.20 -12.92
C TYR A 391 -11.42 -0.12 -12.16
N ALA A 392 -12.36 0.55 -12.82
CA ALA A 392 -13.29 1.45 -12.16
C ALA A 392 -14.21 0.71 -11.18
N ILE A 393 -14.70 -0.49 -11.54
CA ILE A 393 -15.45 -1.36 -10.63
C ILE A 393 -14.59 -1.76 -9.44
N VAL A 394 -13.34 -2.18 -9.68
CA VAL A 394 -12.40 -2.52 -8.61
C VAL A 394 -12.12 -1.31 -7.70
N GLY A 395 -11.88 -0.12 -8.26
CA GLY A 395 -11.69 1.11 -7.51
C GLY A 395 -12.91 1.47 -6.65
N THR A 396 -14.13 1.29 -7.15
CA THR A 396 -15.34 1.54 -6.36
C THR A 396 -15.48 0.58 -5.18
N SER A 397 -14.98 -0.65 -5.27
CA SER A 397 -14.93 -1.59 -4.15
C SER A 397 -14.05 -1.09 -3.00
N LEU A 398 -12.92 -0.45 -3.32
CA LEU A 398 -12.04 0.18 -2.33
C LEU A 398 -12.68 1.42 -1.68
N VAL A 399 -13.49 2.18 -2.43
CA VAL A 399 -14.25 3.29 -1.82
C VAL A 399 -15.21 2.78 -0.74
N VAL A 400 -15.83 1.62 -0.92
CA VAL A 400 -16.69 1.01 0.12
C VAL A 400 -15.86 0.64 1.35
N LEU A 401 -14.75 -0.07 1.17
CA LEU A 401 -13.97 -0.59 2.28
C LEU A 401 -13.16 0.51 2.98
N THR A 402 -12.45 1.34 2.22
CA THR A 402 -11.60 2.39 2.77
C THR A 402 -12.37 3.68 3.00
N GLY A 403 -13.18 4.10 2.03
CA GLY A 403 -13.92 5.36 2.09
C GLY A 403 -15.09 5.35 3.08
N TRP A 404 -15.91 4.28 3.11
CA TRP A 404 -17.08 4.23 3.99
C TRP A 404 -16.84 3.52 5.31
N ALA A 405 -16.07 2.42 5.29
CA ALA A 405 -15.80 1.65 6.52
C ALA A 405 -14.50 2.06 7.24
N GLY A 406 -13.65 2.90 6.62
CA GLY A 406 -12.38 3.33 7.19
C GLY A 406 -11.35 2.20 7.33
N GLN A 407 -11.49 1.12 6.55
CA GLN A 407 -10.62 -0.04 6.60
C GLN A 407 -9.65 -0.02 5.41
N VAL A 408 -8.37 0.23 5.67
CA VAL A 408 -7.36 0.26 4.61
C VAL A 408 -7.03 -1.16 4.18
N SER A 409 -7.21 -1.47 2.89
CA SER A 409 -6.88 -2.77 2.29
C SER A 409 -5.91 -2.58 1.12
N LEU A 410 -4.78 -3.28 1.17
CA LEU A 410 -3.82 -3.39 0.08
C LEU A 410 -3.96 -4.74 -0.67
N GLY A 411 -4.88 -5.58 -0.23
CA GLY A 411 -5.12 -6.90 -0.79
C GLY A 411 -6.28 -6.97 -1.79
N GLN A 412 -6.72 -5.85 -2.35
CA GLN A 412 -7.92 -5.83 -3.17
C GLN A 412 -7.76 -6.64 -4.46
N MET A 413 -6.56 -6.63 -5.08
CA MET A 413 -6.30 -7.42 -6.27
C MET A 413 -6.31 -8.92 -6.04
N ALA A 414 -6.09 -9.40 -4.81
CA ALA A 414 -6.31 -10.80 -4.48
C ALA A 414 -7.80 -11.20 -4.63
N LEU A 415 -8.71 -10.33 -4.20
CA LEU A 415 -10.16 -10.57 -4.38
C LEU A 415 -10.57 -10.51 -5.86
N VAL A 416 -9.95 -9.61 -6.62
CA VAL A 416 -10.08 -9.57 -8.10
C VAL A 416 -9.59 -10.88 -8.72
N ALA A 417 -8.42 -11.36 -8.29
CA ALA A 417 -7.86 -12.62 -8.75
C ALA A 417 -8.78 -13.82 -8.45
N TRP A 418 -9.35 -13.91 -7.26
CA TRP A 418 -10.35 -14.92 -6.93
C TRP A 418 -11.57 -14.85 -7.86
N GLY A 419 -12.05 -13.64 -8.18
CA GLY A 419 -13.14 -13.45 -9.13
C GLY A 419 -12.79 -13.92 -10.53
N GLY A 420 -11.61 -13.58 -11.03
CA GLY A 420 -11.09 -14.02 -12.32
C GLY A 420 -10.90 -15.52 -12.40
N ALA A 421 -10.23 -16.13 -11.41
CA ALA A 421 -9.97 -17.56 -11.35
C ALA A 421 -11.27 -18.40 -11.30
N VAL A 422 -12.19 -18.02 -10.42
CA VAL A 422 -13.52 -18.71 -10.32
C VAL A 422 -14.29 -18.57 -11.63
N THR A 423 -14.29 -17.39 -12.25
CA THR A 423 -14.96 -17.18 -13.54
C THR A 423 -14.37 -18.07 -14.63
N ALA A 424 -13.03 -18.09 -14.75
CA ALA A 424 -12.34 -18.92 -15.73
C ALA A 424 -12.67 -20.41 -15.55
N SER A 425 -12.51 -20.89 -14.33
CA SER A 425 -12.70 -22.31 -14.00
C SER A 425 -14.15 -22.77 -14.12
N VAL A 426 -15.12 -21.95 -13.69
CA VAL A 426 -16.55 -22.28 -13.81
C VAL A 426 -17.02 -22.24 -15.25
N THR A 427 -16.57 -21.24 -16.03
CA THR A 427 -16.92 -21.14 -17.45
C THR A 427 -16.43 -22.36 -18.23
N GLU A 428 -15.20 -22.80 -17.99
CA GLU A 428 -14.63 -23.96 -18.68
C GLU A 428 -15.23 -25.27 -18.19
N ALA A 429 -15.27 -25.52 -16.89
CA ALA A 429 -15.69 -26.80 -16.33
C ALA A 429 -17.19 -27.07 -16.52
N TRP A 430 -18.04 -26.03 -16.37
CA TRP A 430 -19.50 -26.20 -16.38
C TRP A 430 -20.17 -25.67 -17.62
N GLN A 431 -19.43 -24.99 -18.46
CA GLN A 431 -19.93 -24.40 -19.71
C GLN A 431 -21.23 -23.57 -19.55
N VAL A 432 -21.33 -22.85 -18.44
CA VAL A 432 -22.50 -22.06 -18.06
C VAL A 432 -22.51 -20.68 -18.72
N ASP A 433 -23.68 -20.02 -18.65
CA ASP A 433 -23.84 -18.62 -19.06
C ASP A 433 -22.90 -17.69 -18.25
N PRO A 434 -22.31 -16.67 -18.86
CA PRO A 434 -21.44 -15.68 -18.20
C PRO A 434 -22.06 -15.07 -16.93
N PHE A 435 -23.38 -14.82 -16.93
CA PHE A 435 -24.07 -14.29 -15.77
C PHE A 435 -23.94 -15.20 -14.54
N VAL A 436 -24.05 -16.52 -14.73
CA VAL A 436 -23.91 -17.50 -13.63
C VAL A 436 -22.48 -17.53 -13.13
N ALA A 437 -21.48 -17.55 -14.05
CA ALA A 437 -20.08 -17.52 -13.69
C ALA A 437 -19.74 -16.23 -12.88
N TRP A 438 -20.22 -15.07 -13.31
CA TRP A 438 -19.99 -13.79 -12.60
C TRP A 438 -20.71 -13.74 -11.25
N ALA A 439 -21.91 -14.30 -11.13
CA ALA A 439 -22.61 -14.38 -9.85
C ALA A 439 -21.86 -15.27 -8.85
N LEU A 440 -21.38 -16.44 -9.29
CA LEU A 440 -20.57 -17.34 -8.47
C LEU A 440 -19.24 -16.70 -8.06
N ALA A 441 -18.55 -16.04 -8.99
CA ALA A 441 -17.33 -15.29 -8.72
C ALA A 441 -17.55 -14.18 -7.66
N THR A 442 -18.65 -13.45 -7.80
CA THR A 442 -19.05 -12.40 -6.83
C THR A 442 -19.29 -12.99 -5.45
N ALA A 443 -19.99 -14.11 -5.37
CA ALA A 443 -20.27 -14.81 -4.11
C ALA A 443 -18.98 -15.38 -3.48
N ALA A 444 -18.11 -15.98 -4.30
CA ALA A 444 -16.81 -16.49 -3.87
C ALA A 444 -15.93 -15.36 -3.31
N GLY A 445 -15.82 -14.23 -4.03
CA GLY A 445 -15.05 -13.09 -3.56
C GLY A 445 -15.60 -12.46 -2.28
N ALA A 446 -16.92 -12.38 -2.14
CA ALA A 446 -17.57 -11.95 -0.90
C ALA A 446 -17.24 -12.88 0.27
N THR A 447 -17.27 -14.19 0.04
CA THR A 447 -16.96 -15.21 1.04
C THR A 447 -15.48 -15.14 1.47
N VAL A 448 -14.57 -15.10 0.50
CA VAL A 448 -13.12 -14.95 0.78
C VAL A 448 -12.85 -13.65 1.54
N ALA A 449 -13.50 -12.54 1.15
CA ALA A 449 -13.35 -11.26 1.86
C ALA A 449 -13.86 -11.33 3.31
N VAL A 450 -14.93 -12.06 3.59
CA VAL A 450 -15.41 -12.30 4.97
C VAL A 450 -14.40 -13.14 5.75
N VAL A 451 -13.86 -14.21 5.16
CA VAL A 451 -12.86 -15.07 5.80
C VAL A 451 -11.61 -14.24 6.16
N VAL A 452 -11.12 -13.42 5.25
CA VAL A 452 -9.98 -12.51 5.49
C VAL A 452 -10.37 -11.39 6.47
N GLY A 453 -11.61 -10.93 6.42
CA GLY A 453 -12.17 -9.92 7.31
C GLY A 453 -12.26 -10.38 8.77
N LEU A 454 -12.50 -11.66 9.06
CA LEU A 454 -12.60 -12.18 10.42
C LEU A 454 -11.33 -11.91 11.28
N PRO A 455 -10.13 -12.32 10.84
CA PRO A 455 -8.91 -11.94 11.52
C PRO A 455 -8.64 -10.43 11.49
N ALA A 456 -8.98 -9.78 10.39
CA ALA A 456 -8.81 -8.34 10.21
C ALA A 456 -9.61 -7.50 11.23
N LEU A 457 -10.71 -8.01 11.81
CA LEU A 457 -11.44 -7.36 12.89
C LEU A 457 -10.60 -7.11 14.16
N ARG A 458 -9.55 -7.90 14.35
CA ARG A 458 -8.63 -7.76 15.49
C ARG A 458 -7.64 -6.61 15.28
N PHE A 459 -7.44 -6.17 14.03
CA PHE A 459 -6.45 -5.17 13.65
C PHE A 459 -7.11 -3.87 13.24
N ARG A 460 -6.41 -2.76 13.44
CA ARG A 460 -6.84 -1.42 13.05
C ARG A 460 -5.73 -0.74 12.26
N GLY A 461 -6.13 0.12 11.34
CA GLY A 461 -5.20 0.97 10.60
C GLY A 461 -4.13 0.17 9.86
N LEU A 462 -2.88 0.40 10.23
CA LEU A 462 -1.71 -0.13 9.57
C LEU A 462 -1.58 -1.66 9.58
N TYR A 463 -1.88 -2.30 10.72
CA TYR A 463 -1.78 -3.77 10.82
C TYR A 463 -2.75 -4.47 9.88
N LEU A 464 -3.91 -3.86 9.63
CA LEU A 464 -4.87 -4.37 8.65
C LEU A 464 -4.31 -4.30 7.22
N ALA A 465 -3.68 -3.18 6.85
CA ALA A 465 -3.07 -3.03 5.52
C ALA A 465 -1.99 -4.08 5.28
N VAL A 466 -1.12 -4.35 6.28
CA VAL A 466 -0.09 -5.40 6.19
C VAL A 466 -0.71 -6.80 6.10
N THR A 467 -1.78 -7.07 6.87
CA THR A 467 -2.49 -8.36 6.83
C THR A 467 -3.09 -8.63 5.46
N THR A 468 -3.72 -7.61 4.85
CA THR A 468 -4.33 -7.74 3.52
C THR A 468 -3.28 -7.82 2.42
N LEU A 469 -2.12 -7.16 2.58
CA LEU A 469 -0.99 -7.29 1.67
C LEU A 469 -0.37 -8.70 1.72
N ALA A 470 -0.17 -9.24 2.93
CA ALA A 470 0.31 -10.62 3.10
C ALA A 470 -0.67 -11.63 2.49
N PHE A 471 -2.00 -11.43 2.68
CA PHE A 471 -3.01 -12.25 2.01
C PHE A 471 -2.91 -12.15 0.49
N ALA A 472 -2.70 -10.94 -0.06
CA ALA A 472 -2.57 -10.76 -1.50
C ALA A 472 -1.36 -11.53 -2.05
N LEU A 473 -0.23 -11.51 -1.33
CA LEU A 473 0.96 -12.24 -1.74
C LEU A 473 0.72 -13.75 -1.69
N VAL A 474 0.17 -14.30 -0.61
CA VAL A 474 -0.15 -15.73 -0.51
C VAL A 474 -1.14 -16.15 -1.61
N THR A 475 -2.11 -15.30 -1.93
CA THR A 475 -3.09 -15.57 -3.00
C THR A 475 -2.40 -15.66 -4.36
N SER A 476 -1.56 -14.67 -4.71
CA SER A 476 -0.94 -14.59 -6.04
C SER A 476 0.17 -15.61 -6.26
N THR A 477 0.85 -16.05 -5.18
CA THR A 477 2.03 -16.93 -5.28
C THR A 477 1.75 -18.39 -4.92
N TYR A 478 0.60 -18.68 -4.29
CA TYR A 478 0.29 -20.03 -3.84
C TYR A 478 -1.16 -20.44 -4.10
N LEU A 479 -2.17 -19.68 -3.58
CA LEU A 479 -3.57 -20.13 -3.61
C LEU A 479 -4.18 -20.17 -5.01
N LEU A 480 -3.73 -19.35 -5.93
CA LEU A 480 -4.20 -19.27 -7.30
C LEU A 480 -3.12 -19.62 -8.32
N ASP A 481 -2.08 -20.34 -7.89
CA ASP A 481 -1.07 -20.86 -8.79
C ASP A 481 -1.52 -22.24 -9.32
N PRO A 482 -1.62 -22.43 -10.65
CA PRO A 482 -2.06 -23.70 -11.26
C PRO A 482 -1.16 -24.89 -10.92
N SER A 483 0.12 -24.66 -10.63
CA SER A 483 1.06 -25.72 -10.27
C SER A 483 0.71 -26.41 -8.94
N PHE A 484 0.05 -25.68 -8.01
CA PHE A 484 -0.42 -26.23 -6.73
C PHE A 484 -1.88 -26.65 -6.75
N PHE A 485 -2.71 -25.91 -7.49
CA PHE A 485 -4.16 -26.11 -7.49
C PHE A 485 -4.69 -26.27 -8.92
N GLY A 486 -4.86 -27.51 -9.36
CA GLY A 486 -5.32 -27.85 -10.70
C GLY A 486 -6.75 -27.40 -11.06
N TRP A 487 -7.51 -26.80 -10.11
CA TRP A 487 -8.81 -26.21 -10.41
C TRP A 487 -8.70 -24.82 -11.07
N VAL A 488 -7.55 -24.17 -10.95
CA VAL A 488 -7.33 -22.82 -11.52
C VAL A 488 -7.07 -22.94 -13.01
N HIS A 489 -8.04 -22.50 -13.80
CA HIS A 489 -7.93 -22.51 -15.26
C HIS A 489 -7.25 -21.23 -15.74
N THR A 490 -6.13 -21.39 -16.45
CA THR A 490 -5.33 -20.28 -17.01
C THR A 490 -5.28 -20.25 -18.53
N GLU A 491 -5.84 -21.26 -19.17
CA GLU A 491 -5.92 -21.33 -20.62
C GLU A 491 -6.99 -20.36 -21.15
N ARG A 492 -7.10 -20.29 -22.47
CA ARG A 492 -8.04 -19.41 -23.15
C ARG A 492 -9.47 -19.78 -22.82
N ILE A 493 -10.27 -18.79 -22.41
CA ILE A 493 -11.70 -18.90 -22.15
C ILE A 493 -12.46 -18.43 -23.38
N GLU A 494 -13.44 -19.23 -23.84
CA GLU A 494 -14.38 -18.79 -24.86
C GLU A 494 -15.41 -17.84 -24.26
N ARG A 495 -15.60 -16.68 -24.89
CA ARG A 495 -16.65 -15.74 -24.51
C ARG A 495 -17.99 -16.23 -25.03
N ARG A 496 -18.78 -16.88 -24.19
CA ARG A 496 -20.12 -17.32 -24.53
C ARG A 496 -21.10 -16.14 -24.60
N PRO A 497 -22.13 -16.24 -25.43
CA PRO A 497 -23.15 -15.19 -25.47
C PRO A 497 -23.90 -15.10 -24.15
N LEU A 498 -24.05 -13.86 -23.64
CA LEU A 498 -24.77 -13.58 -22.40
C LEU A 498 -26.26 -13.78 -22.62
N PHE A 499 -26.91 -14.60 -21.76
CA PHE A 499 -28.28 -15.06 -21.89
C PHE A 499 -28.60 -15.73 -23.25
N GLY A 500 -27.59 -16.31 -23.92
CA GLY A 500 -27.73 -16.91 -25.23
C GLY A 500 -28.09 -15.93 -26.36
N ARG A 501 -28.02 -14.60 -26.12
CA ARG A 501 -28.47 -13.56 -27.07
C ARG A 501 -27.46 -12.47 -27.36
N ILE A 502 -26.70 -12.04 -26.35
CA ILE A 502 -25.76 -10.94 -26.48
C ILE A 502 -24.38 -11.54 -26.74
N ASP A 503 -23.90 -11.37 -27.96
CA ASP A 503 -22.54 -11.80 -28.33
C ASP A 503 -21.50 -10.99 -27.55
N LEU A 504 -20.56 -11.66 -26.87
CA LEU A 504 -19.45 -11.08 -26.12
C LEU A 504 -18.10 -11.18 -26.86
N GLU A 505 -18.06 -11.77 -28.06
CA GLU A 505 -16.82 -11.86 -28.82
C GLU A 505 -16.37 -10.48 -29.33
N SER A 506 -17.33 -9.64 -29.69
CA SER A 506 -17.06 -8.28 -30.13
C SER A 506 -16.60 -7.40 -28.96
N GLU A 507 -15.48 -6.69 -29.11
CA GLU A 507 -14.95 -5.78 -28.10
C GLU A 507 -15.92 -4.63 -27.77
N THR A 508 -16.72 -4.21 -28.75
CA THR A 508 -17.79 -3.21 -28.57
C THR A 508 -18.87 -3.72 -27.63
N SER A 509 -19.33 -4.97 -27.82
CA SER A 509 -20.32 -5.59 -26.94
C SER A 509 -19.78 -5.76 -25.51
N MET A 510 -18.49 -6.21 -25.40
CA MET A 510 -17.83 -6.35 -24.11
C MET A 510 -17.68 -5.01 -23.39
N TYR A 511 -17.41 -3.92 -24.12
CA TYR A 511 -17.41 -2.57 -23.55
C TYR A 511 -18.78 -2.19 -22.97
N PHE A 512 -19.88 -2.37 -23.73
CA PHE A 512 -21.21 -2.03 -23.24
C PHE A 512 -21.67 -2.87 -22.05
N VAL A 513 -21.32 -4.15 -22.03
CA VAL A 513 -21.59 -5.02 -20.89
C VAL A 513 -20.80 -4.57 -19.66
N SER A 514 -19.53 -4.20 -19.82
CA SER A 514 -18.70 -3.66 -18.73
C SER A 514 -19.20 -2.31 -18.23
N LEU A 515 -19.70 -1.45 -19.14
CA LEU A 515 -20.34 -0.19 -18.78
C LEU A 515 -21.65 -0.42 -18.01
N ALA A 516 -22.49 -1.36 -18.46
CA ALA A 516 -23.71 -1.75 -17.76
C ALA A 516 -23.41 -2.30 -16.37
N ALA A 517 -22.35 -3.12 -16.23
CA ALA A 517 -21.86 -3.63 -14.96
C ALA A 517 -21.44 -2.50 -14.00
N LEU A 518 -20.68 -1.51 -14.49
CA LEU A 518 -20.27 -0.35 -13.68
C LEU A 518 -21.48 0.48 -13.24
N VAL A 519 -22.45 0.69 -14.12
CA VAL A 519 -23.73 1.39 -13.79
C VAL A 519 -24.51 0.61 -12.74
N LEU A 520 -24.61 -0.72 -12.87
CA LEU A 520 -25.24 -1.60 -11.89
C LEU A 520 -24.58 -1.48 -10.51
N VAL A 521 -23.25 -1.59 -10.46
CA VAL A 521 -22.47 -1.42 -9.22
C VAL A 521 -22.72 -0.03 -8.62
N GLY A 522 -22.67 1.02 -9.43
CA GLY A 522 -22.98 2.38 -8.99
C GLY A 522 -24.40 2.53 -8.42
N ALA A 523 -25.39 1.90 -9.04
CA ALA A 523 -26.77 1.89 -8.55
C ALA A 523 -26.91 1.13 -7.21
N VAL A 524 -26.25 -0.04 -7.09
CA VAL A 524 -26.20 -0.81 -5.84
C VAL A 524 -25.56 0.01 -4.74
N LEU A 525 -24.43 0.66 -5.00
CA LEU A 525 -23.74 1.47 -4.01
C LEU A 525 -24.54 2.71 -3.59
N ARG A 526 -25.22 3.38 -4.51
CA ARG A 526 -26.11 4.50 -4.16
C ARG A 526 -27.24 4.06 -3.25
N ARG A 527 -27.84 2.90 -3.52
CA ARG A 527 -28.88 2.31 -2.65
C ARG A 527 -28.29 1.89 -1.31
N ALA A 528 -27.17 1.16 -1.31
CA ALA A 528 -26.51 0.69 -0.09
C ALA A 528 -26.18 1.87 0.86
N ARG A 529 -25.66 2.98 0.34
CA ARG A 529 -25.37 4.18 1.14
C ARG A 529 -26.62 4.79 1.80
N ALA A 530 -27.76 4.72 1.16
CA ALA A 530 -29.04 5.25 1.68
C ALA A 530 -29.64 4.36 2.77
N THR A 531 -29.24 3.09 2.87
CA THR A 531 -29.78 2.10 3.82
C THR A 531 -29.21 2.28 5.24
N ARG A 532 -29.76 1.51 6.20
CA ARG A 532 -29.23 1.43 7.57
C ARG A 532 -27.79 0.98 7.59
N THR A 533 -27.43 0.03 6.73
CA THR A 533 -26.04 -0.50 6.62
C THR A 533 -25.06 0.60 6.20
N GLY A 534 -25.38 1.40 5.17
CA GLY A 534 -24.52 2.50 4.73
C GLY A 534 -24.32 3.56 5.82
N ARG A 535 -25.38 3.91 6.55
CA ARG A 535 -25.26 4.85 7.69
C ARG A 535 -24.44 4.27 8.82
N ALA A 536 -24.59 2.98 9.13
CA ALA A 536 -23.79 2.30 10.16
C ALA A 536 -22.30 2.26 9.80
N LEU A 537 -21.96 2.03 8.52
CA LEU A 537 -20.57 2.07 8.03
C LEU A 537 -19.95 3.44 8.25
N LEU A 538 -20.64 4.52 7.88
CA LEU A 538 -20.17 5.88 8.06
C LEU A 538 -20.04 6.25 9.54
N ALA A 539 -21.01 5.91 10.38
CA ALA A 539 -20.95 6.13 11.82
C ALA A 539 -19.76 5.41 12.47
N MET A 540 -19.49 4.16 12.05
CA MET A 540 -18.35 3.38 12.51
C MET A 540 -17.01 3.98 12.07
N ARG A 541 -16.96 4.57 10.88
CA ARG A 541 -15.78 5.28 10.39
C ARG A 541 -15.51 6.52 11.22
N GLU A 542 -16.54 7.32 11.51
CA GLU A 542 -16.39 8.58 12.24
C GLU A 542 -16.02 8.34 13.71
N ASN A 543 -16.77 7.50 14.40
CA ASN A 543 -16.45 7.14 15.79
C ASN A 543 -16.98 5.74 16.14
N GLU A 544 -16.05 4.75 16.18
CA GLU A 544 -16.39 3.36 16.48
C GLU A 544 -17.00 3.19 17.87
N LEU A 545 -16.48 3.90 18.90
CA LEU A 545 -16.99 3.81 20.27
C LEU A 545 -18.37 4.42 20.40
N MET A 546 -18.58 5.59 19.79
CA MET A 546 -19.88 6.25 19.79
C MET A 546 -20.92 5.42 19.02
N ALA A 547 -20.57 4.86 17.86
CA ALA A 547 -21.48 3.99 17.12
C ALA A 547 -21.89 2.74 17.91
N GLN A 548 -20.96 2.16 18.69
CA GLN A 548 -21.26 1.04 19.58
C GLN A 548 -22.24 1.42 20.69
N SER A 549 -22.13 2.61 21.29
CA SER A 549 -23.06 3.05 22.33
C SER A 549 -24.50 3.23 21.82
N PHE A 550 -24.66 3.44 20.50
CA PHE A 550 -25.97 3.44 19.82
C PHE A 550 -26.38 2.05 19.28
N GLY A 551 -25.75 0.97 19.74
CA GLY A 551 -26.11 -0.41 19.40
C GLY A 551 -25.62 -0.91 18.04
N VAL A 552 -24.72 -0.18 17.36
CA VAL A 552 -24.11 -0.65 16.12
C VAL A 552 -23.05 -1.70 16.43
N SER A 553 -23.22 -2.93 15.91
CA SER A 553 -22.26 -4.02 16.08
C SER A 553 -21.03 -3.83 15.17
N PRO A 554 -19.82 -3.61 15.71
CA PRO A 554 -18.61 -3.41 14.88
C PRO A 554 -18.29 -4.61 14.00
N MET A 555 -18.43 -5.81 14.56
CA MET A 555 -18.13 -7.04 13.85
C MET A 555 -19.00 -7.18 12.60
N ARG A 556 -20.33 -7.12 12.76
CA ARG A 556 -21.26 -7.25 11.64
C ARG A 556 -21.06 -6.16 10.60
N THR A 557 -20.88 -4.91 11.04
CA THR A 557 -20.70 -3.76 10.15
C THR A 557 -19.42 -3.87 9.33
N LYS A 558 -18.30 -4.22 9.95
CA LYS A 558 -17.02 -4.41 9.25
C LYS A 558 -17.08 -5.59 8.28
N LEU A 559 -17.62 -6.75 8.70
CA LEU A 559 -17.77 -7.91 7.82
C LEU A 559 -18.68 -7.64 6.63
N THR A 560 -19.75 -6.86 6.81
CA THR A 560 -20.60 -6.43 5.68
C THR A 560 -19.85 -5.56 4.69
N ALA A 561 -18.96 -4.67 5.19
CA ALA A 561 -18.09 -3.88 4.31
C ALA A 561 -17.10 -4.77 3.53
N PHE A 562 -16.49 -5.74 4.19
CA PHE A 562 -15.60 -6.71 3.53
C PHE A 562 -16.34 -7.54 2.49
N ALA A 563 -17.52 -8.09 2.81
CA ALA A 563 -18.34 -8.86 1.88
C ALA A 563 -18.76 -8.05 0.64
N LEU A 564 -19.26 -6.83 0.86
CA LEU A 564 -19.70 -5.96 -0.24
C LEU A 564 -18.52 -5.54 -1.12
N SER A 565 -17.42 -5.11 -0.50
CA SER A 565 -16.21 -4.72 -1.22
C SER A 565 -15.59 -5.90 -1.97
N GLY A 566 -15.49 -7.08 -1.31
CA GLY A 566 -14.92 -8.27 -1.92
C GLY A 566 -15.76 -8.81 -3.08
N GLY A 567 -17.07 -8.80 -2.93
CA GLY A 567 -17.97 -9.20 -4.02
C GLY A 567 -17.84 -8.28 -5.24
N ILE A 568 -17.80 -6.95 -5.04
CA ILE A 568 -17.62 -5.99 -6.13
C ILE A 568 -16.23 -6.15 -6.77
N ALA A 569 -15.18 -6.36 -5.99
CA ALA A 569 -13.82 -6.57 -6.51
C ALA A 569 -13.75 -7.85 -7.37
N ALA A 570 -14.31 -8.94 -6.87
CA ALA A 570 -14.35 -10.21 -7.59
C ALA A 570 -15.21 -10.11 -8.87
N PHE A 571 -16.32 -9.36 -8.84
CA PHE A 571 -17.10 -9.06 -10.03
C PHE A 571 -16.27 -8.30 -11.08
N GLY A 572 -15.47 -7.30 -10.66
CA GLY A 572 -14.51 -6.63 -11.54
C GLY A 572 -13.48 -7.60 -12.12
N GLY A 573 -13.00 -8.57 -11.33
CA GLY A 573 -12.10 -9.63 -11.75
C GLY A 573 -12.72 -10.58 -12.77
N ALA A 574 -13.98 -10.91 -12.57
CA ALA A 574 -14.76 -11.73 -13.50
C ALA A 574 -14.88 -11.07 -14.89
N ILE A 575 -15.14 -9.76 -14.91
CA ILE A 575 -15.18 -8.98 -16.15
C ILE A 575 -13.79 -8.93 -16.81
N LEU A 576 -12.73 -8.74 -16.01
CA LEU A 576 -11.35 -8.72 -16.52
C LEU A 576 -10.96 -10.07 -17.16
N ALA A 577 -11.31 -11.19 -16.54
CA ALA A 577 -11.03 -12.52 -17.09
C ALA A 577 -11.71 -12.72 -18.46
N TYR A 578 -12.95 -12.32 -18.61
CA TYR A 578 -13.65 -12.34 -19.91
C TYR A 578 -13.04 -11.37 -20.92
N GLN A 579 -12.68 -10.16 -20.48
CA GLN A 579 -12.06 -9.16 -21.35
C GLN A 579 -10.69 -9.64 -21.88
N GLN A 580 -9.93 -10.36 -21.07
CA GLN A 580 -8.61 -10.87 -21.41
C GLN A 580 -8.64 -12.27 -22.08
N HIS A 581 -9.80 -12.88 -22.20
CA HIS A 581 -9.98 -14.27 -22.65
C HIS A 581 -9.20 -15.30 -21.82
N ALA A 582 -8.73 -14.96 -20.64
CA ALA A 582 -8.00 -15.85 -19.75
C ALA A 582 -7.93 -15.28 -18.32
N PHE A 583 -7.70 -16.13 -17.37
CA PHE A 583 -7.19 -15.71 -16.06
C PHE A 583 -5.67 -15.68 -16.10
N VAL A 584 -5.07 -14.50 -15.98
CA VAL A 584 -3.63 -14.31 -15.97
C VAL A 584 -3.14 -13.96 -14.58
N PRO A 585 -2.57 -14.90 -13.80
CA PRO A 585 -2.17 -14.69 -12.40
C PRO A 585 -1.25 -13.47 -12.22
N GLY A 586 -0.26 -13.28 -13.11
CA GLY A 586 0.73 -12.20 -13.03
C GLY A 586 0.15 -10.78 -13.09
N LEU A 587 -1.01 -10.58 -13.69
CA LEU A 587 -1.69 -9.26 -13.72
C LEU A 587 -2.35 -8.89 -12.40
N HIS A 588 -2.56 -9.85 -11.52
CA HIS A 588 -3.22 -9.70 -10.23
C HIS A 588 -2.22 -9.64 -9.07
N SER A 589 -1.01 -9.20 -9.36
CA SER A 589 0.06 -9.07 -8.38
C SER A 589 -0.29 -8.09 -7.25
N PRO A 590 0.31 -8.23 -6.06
CA PRO A 590 0.12 -7.30 -4.95
C PRO A 590 0.56 -5.86 -5.29
N GLU A 591 1.55 -5.69 -6.18
CA GLU A 591 1.98 -4.38 -6.71
C GLU A 591 0.85 -3.70 -7.47
N SER A 592 0.14 -4.45 -8.33
CA SER A 592 -1.08 -3.98 -8.99
C SER A 592 -2.15 -3.57 -7.98
N GLY A 593 -2.25 -4.29 -6.85
CA GLY A 593 -3.14 -3.96 -5.73
C GLY A 593 -2.83 -2.61 -5.09
N ILE A 594 -1.56 -2.36 -4.83
CA ILE A 594 -1.09 -1.08 -4.31
C ILE A 594 -1.37 0.05 -5.32
N ALA A 595 -1.13 -0.18 -6.61
CA ALA A 595 -1.38 0.82 -7.66
C ALA A 595 -2.87 1.18 -7.76
N VAL A 596 -3.78 0.19 -7.68
CA VAL A 596 -5.24 0.43 -7.67
C VAL A 596 -5.69 1.17 -6.41
N PHE A 597 -5.12 0.83 -5.24
CA PHE A 597 -5.39 1.56 -4.01
C PHE A 597 -5.01 3.03 -4.13
N VAL A 598 -3.80 3.30 -4.61
CA VAL A 598 -3.28 4.65 -4.83
C VAL A 598 -4.15 5.43 -5.82
N SER A 599 -4.48 4.82 -6.97
CA SER A 599 -5.33 5.47 -7.98
C SER A 599 -6.72 5.81 -7.43
N THR A 600 -7.28 4.95 -6.58
CA THR A 600 -8.56 5.20 -5.92
C THR A 600 -8.49 6.36 -4.93
N VAL A 601 -7.38 6.49 -4.17
CA VAL A 601 -7.15 7.63 -3.27
C VAL A 601 -7.02 8.93 -4.05
N ILE A 602 -6.29 8.92 -5.17
CA ILE A 602 -6.19 10.07 -6.09
C ILE A 602 -7.56 10.45 -6.64
N GLY A 603 -8.35 9.47 -7.03
CA GLY A 603 -9.71 9.68 -7.51
C GLY A 603 -10.66 10.22 -6.44
N GLY A 604 -10.37 9.97 -5.15
CA GLY A 604 -11.09 10.48 -3.98
C GLY A 604 -12.01 9.45 -3.33
N LEU A 605 -11.73 9.14 -2.06
CA LEU A 605 -12.46 8.13 -1.27
C LEU A 605 -13.84 8.58 -0.78
N GLY A 606 -14.18 9.85 -0.90
CA GLY A 606 -15.44 10.41 -0.39
C GLY A 606 -16.68 10.01 -1.19
N ALA A 607 -16.54 9.81 -2.50
CA ALA A 607 -17.63 9.48 -3.42
C ALA A 607 -17.36 8.16 -4.15
N TRP A 608 -18.41 7.37 -4.41
CA TRP A 608 -18.28 6.09 -5.13
C TRP A 608 -17.65 6.24 -6.52
N TRP A 609 -17.92 7.34 -7.22
CA TRP A 609 -17.33 7.64 -8.52
C TRP A 609 -15.84 8.04 -8.44
N GLY A 610 -15.29 8.26 -7.25
CA GLY A 610 -13.85 8.46 -7.06
C GLY A 610 -13.02 7.28 -7.56
N GLY A 611 -13.50 6.05 -7.38
CA GLY A 611 -12.89 4.86 -7.97
C GLY A 611 -12.84 4.91 -9.51
N VAL A 612 -13.88 5.45 -10.14
CA VAL A 612 -13.94 5.64 -11.60
C VAL A 612 -12.91 6.67 -12.05
N VAL A 613 -12.88 7.84 -11.40
CA VAL A 613 -11.91 8.92 -11.71
C VAL A 613 -10.47 8.42 -11.53
N GLY A 614 -10.20 7.67 -10.46
CA GLY A 614 -8.89 7.08 -10.22
C GLY A 614 -8.47 6.09 -11.31
N ALA A 615 -9.37 5.23 -11.76
CA ALA A 615 -9.12 4.29 -12.84
C ALA A 615 -8.85 5.00 -14.17
N VAL A 616 -9.66 6.02 -14.50
CA VAL A 616 -9.44 6.86 -15.70
C VAL A 616 -8.10 7.57 -15.62
N PHE A 617 -7.73 8.15 -14.47
CA PHE A 617 -6.44 8.78 -14.29
C PHE A 617 -5.28 7.80 -14.49
N SER A 618 -5.28 6.68 -13.78
CA SER A 618 -4.13 5.76 -13.77
C SER A 618 -3.96 4.98 -15.09
N ARG A 619 -5.07 4.59 -15.71
CA ARG A 619 -5.04 3.79 -16.95
C ARG A 619 -5.17 4.66 -18.21
N GLY A 620 -5.90 5.78 -18.11
CA GLY A 620 -6.09 6.71 -19.24
C GLY A 620 -4.80 7.47 -19.62
N LEU A 621 -3.93 7.79 -18.65
CA LEU A 621 -2.63 8.38 -18.93
C LEU A 621 -1.78 7.53 -19.89
N GLY A 622 -1.87 6.20 -19.78
CA GLY A 622 -1.16 5.27 -20.67
C GLY A 622 -1.62 5.32 -22.15
N TRP A 623 -2.68 6.05 -22.48
CA TRP A 623 -3.10 6.24 -23.87
C TRP A 623 -2.35 7.38 -24.56
N PHE A 624 -1.91 8.37 -23.79
CA PHE A 624 -1.32 9.60 -24.28
C PHE A 624 0.19 9.65 -24.10
N LEU A 625 0.74 8.86 -23.18
CA LEU A 625 2.14 8.88 -22.82
C LEU A 625 2.87 7.65 -23.34
N PRO A 626 4.09 7.81 -23.93
CA PRO A 626 4.98 6.70 -24.21
C PRO A 626 5.28 5.91 -22.92
N SER A 627 5.48 4.59 -23.06
CA SER A 627 5.74 3.69 -21.93
C SER A 627 6.90 4.15 -21.05
N GLU A 628 7.91 4.75 -21.62
CA GLU A 628 9.12 5.24 -20.97
C GLU A 628 8.84 6.37 -19.95
N TRP A 629 7.92 7.27 -20.28
CA TRP A 629 7.55 8.41 -19.44
C TRP A 629 6.37 8.13 -18.52
N LEU A 630 5.64 7.04 -18.77
CA LEU A 630 4.40 6.71 -18.08
C LEU A 630 4.62 6.56 -16.56
N LEU A 631 5.67 5.82 -16.16
CA LEU A 631 5.97 5.58 -14.76
C LEU A 631 6.38 6.86 -14.02
N LEU A 632 7.24 7.67 -14.62
CA LEU A 632 7.69 8.94 -14.04
C LEU A 632 6.54 9.94 -13.94
N THR A 633 5.76 10.11 -15.03
CA THR A 633 4.64 11.05 -15.06
C THR A 633 3.52 10.66 -14.12
N THR A 634 3.21 9.37 -14.02
CA THR A 634 2.20 8.88 -13.07
C THR A 634 2.64 9.11 -11.63
N ALA A 635 3.90 8.82 -11.29
CA ALA A 635 4.45 9.03 -9.95
C ALA A 635 4.49 10.53 -9.57
N MET A 636 4.98 11.39 -10.48
CA MET A 636 4.99 12.84 -10.27
C MET A 636 3.58 13.43 -10.20
N GLY A 637 2.71 13.02 -11.12
CA GLY A 637 1.31 13.46 -11.17
C GLY A 637 0.56 13.09 -9.89
N MET A 638 0.80 11.86 -9.38
CA MET A 638 0.24 11.40 -8.13
C MET A 638 0.67 12.26 -6.94
N LEU A 639 1.97 12.49 -6.79
CA LEU A 639 2.49 13.32 -5.70
C LEU A 639 1.99 14.76 -5.80
N ALA A 640 1.96 15.34 -7.02
CA ALA A 640 1.44 16.67 -7.25
C ALA A 640 -0.04 16.79 -6.91
N ILE A 641 -0.86 15.82 -7.33
CA ILE A 641 -2.30 15.79 -7.00
C ILE A 641 -2.50 15.70 -5.50
N LEU A 642 -1.83 14.79 -4.80
CA LEU A 642 -1.97 14.64 -3.35
C LEU A 642 -1.50 15.88 -2.59
N LEU A 643 -0.51 16.60 -3.11
CA LEU A 643 0.01 17.82 -2.51
C LEU A 643 -0.95 18.99 -2.64
N VAL A 644 -1.55 19.17 -3.84
CA VAL A 644 -2.45 20.30 -4.16
C VAL A 644 -3.90 19.96 -3.77
N LEU A 645 -4.29 18.70 -3.91
CA LEU A 645 -5.65 18.22 -3.72
C LEU A 645 -5.66 17.02 -2.72
N PRO A 646 -5.53 17.27 -1.43
CA PRO A 646 -5.44 16.20 -0.42
C PRO A 646 -6.70 15.31 -0.37
N ASP A 647 -7.86 15.81 -0.83
CA ASP A 647 -9.10 15.03 -0.99
C ASP A 647 -9.21 14.31 -2.34
N GLY A 648 -8.15 14.35 -3.17
CA GLY A 648 -8.10 13.81 -4.51
C GLY A 648 -8.87 14.64 -5.55
N LEU A 649 -8.88 14.16 -6.78
CA LEU A 649 -9.58 14.79 -7.92
C LEU A 649 -11.08 14.90 -7.67
N GLY A 650 -11.67 13.87 -7.05
CA GLY A 650 -13.08 13.88 -6.66
C GLY A 650 -13.42 14.98 -5.66
N GLY A 651 -12.55 15.20 -4.67
CA GLY A 651 -12.70 16.30 -3.73
C GLY A 651 -12.62 17.67 -4.40
N ALA A 652 -11.72 17.82 -5.39
CA ALA A 652 -11.63 19.04 -6.20
C ALA A 652 -12.92 19.31 -6.99
N ALA A 653 -13.47 18.28 -7.64
CA ALA A 653 -14.74 18.40 -8.36
C ALA A 653 -15.90 18.81 -7.44
N ILE A 654 -15.93 18.26 -6.21
CA ILE A 654 -16.93 18.63 -5.20
C ILE A 654 -16.72 20.08 -4.76
N ARG A 655 -15.49 20.52 -4.49
CA ARG A 655 -15.22 21.92 -4.15
C ARG A 655 -15.65 22.88 -5.27
N LEU A 656 -15.38 22.54 -6.53
CA LEU A 656 -15.82 23.34 -7.69
C LEU A 656 -17.34 23.40 -7.77
N ARG A 657 -18.04 22.26 -7.57
CA ARG A 657 -19.49 22.22 -7.47
C ARG A 657 -20.00 23.15 -6.36
N ASP A 658 -19.40 23.09 -5.18
CA ASP A 658 -19.87 23.86 -4.02
C ASP A 658 -19.60 25.35 -4.20
N LEU A 659 -18.51 25.73 -4.87
CA LEU A 659 -18.25 27.11 -5.28
C LEU A 659 -19.32 27.62 -6.26
N TRP A 660 -19.69 26.80 -7.24
CA TRP A 660 -20.76 27.12 -8.17
C TRP A 660 -22.12 27.23 -7.46
N LEU A 661 -22.44 26.30 -6.56
CA LEU A 661 -23.67 26.37 -5.77
C LEU A 661 -23.74 27.63 -4.90
N ARG A 662 -22.59 28.06 -4.31
CA ARG A 662 -22.51 29.33 -3.58
C ARG A 662 -22.77 30.56 -4.46
N ALA A 663 -22.25 30.55 -5.70
CA ALA A 663 -22.56 31.61 -6.66
C ALA A 663 -24.07 31.67 -6.97
N VAL A 664 -24.68 30.54 -7.29
CA VAL A 664 -26.14 30.44 -7.55
C VAL A 664 -26.95 30.87 -6.33
N ALA A 665 -26.55 30.48 -5.10
CA ALA A 665 -27.24 30.88 -3.87
C ALA A 665 -27.18 32.41 -3.65
N ARG A 666 -26.02 33.02 -3.96
CA ARG A 666 -25.81 34.46 -3.84
C ARG A 666 -26.68 35.22 -4.85
N ASP A 667 -26.68 34.79 -6.13
CA ASP A 667 -27.47 35.42 -7.20
C ASP A 667 -28.97 35.36 -6.93
N ARG A 668 -29.43 34.32 -6.23
CA ARG A 668 -30.83 34.12 -5.84
C ARG A 668 -31.19 34.68 -4.45
N GLY A 669 -30.23 35.28 -3.74
CA GLY A 669 -30.45 35.78 -2.37
C GLY A 669 -30.80 34.69 -1.34
N LEU A 670 -30.42 33.43 -1.59
CA LEU A 670 -30.76 32.31 -0.74
C LEU A 670 -29.73 32.14 0.39
N HIS A 671 -30.20 32.11 1.62
CA HIS A 671 -29.39 31.78 2.78
C HIS A 671 -29.35 30.27 2.99
N VAL A 672 -28.20 29.63 2.67
CA VAL A 672 -28.02 28.18 2.77
C VAL A 672 -26.97 27.88 3.85
N PRO A 673 -27.39 27.57 5.11
CA PRO A 673 -26.48 27.42 6.25
C PRO A 673 -25.41 26.34 6.03
N SER A 674 -25.76 25.23 5.33
CA SER A 674 -24.82 24.14 5.06
C SER A 674 -23.67 24.50 4.11
N LEU A 675 -23.80 25.56 3.29
CA LEU A 675 -22.76 26.07 2.41
C LEU A 675 -21.95 27.20 3.07
N LEU A 676 -22.46 27.83 4.12
CA LEU A 676 -21.82 28.90 4.88
C LEU A 676 -20.96 28.36 6.01
N ALA A 677 -21.33 27.24 6.60
CA ALA A 677 -20.62 26.60 7.71
C ALA A 677 -19.16 26.22 7.40
N ASP A 678 -18.75 26.19 6.13
CA ASP A 678 -17.36 25.91 5.72
C ASP A 678 -16.51 27.20 5.56
N ARG A 679 -17.09 28.38 5.72
CA ARG A 679 -16.29 29.57 5.98
C ARG A 679 -15.92 29.55 7.47
N ALA A 680 -14.73 29.08 7.79
CA ALA A 680 -14.04 29.58 8.96
C ALA A 680 -13.80 31.08 8.66
N GLU A 681 -14.67 31.94 9.14
CA GLU A 681 -14.27 33.33 9.34
C GLU A 681 -13.03 33.28 10.22
N PRO A 682 -11.91 33.94 9.82
CA PRO A 682 -10.89 34.22 10.78
C PRO A 682 -11.63 34.99 11.87
N SER A 683 -11.67 34.43 13.07
CA SER A 683 -12.21 35.10 14.25
C SER A 683 -11.58 36.49 14.28
N SER A 684 -12.36 37.50 13.90
CA SER A 684 -11.90 38.89 14.03
C SER A 684 -11.75 39.09 15.56
N PRO A 685 -10.59 39.54 16.05
CA PRO A 685 -10.35 39.75 17.48
C PRO A 685 -11.25 40.84 18.10
N THR A 686 -12.15 41.42 17.31
CA THR A 686 -13.07 42.49 17.68
C THR A 686 -14.44 42.00 18.14
N ALA A 687 -14.87 40.76 17.81
CA ALA A 687 -16.17 40.26 18.26
C ALA A 687 -16.17 39.81 19.74
N ASP A 688 -15.08 39.21 20.21
CA ASP A 688 -14.98 38.79 21.63
C ASP A 688 -14.84 39.97 22.60
N ARG A 689 -14.41 41.15 22.16
CA ARG A 689 -14.36 42.36 23.04
C ARG A 689 -15.71 43.04 23.20
N ALA A 690 -16.60 42.97 22.23
CA ALA A 690 -17.94 43.56 22.35
C ALA A 690 -18.84 42.76 23.28
N ASP A 691 -18.74 41.41 23.30
CA ASP A 691 -19.48 40.55 24.21
C ASP A 691 -18.98 40.59 25.65
N ASP A 692 -17.69 40.89 25.88
CA ASP A 692 -17.12 41.05 27.21
C ASP A 692 -17.42 42.44 27.80
N GLU A 693 -17.56 43.50 26.98
CA GLU A 693 -17.96 44.82 27.40
C GLU A 693 -19.49 44.90 27.74
N GLU A 694 -20.33 44.13 27.03
CA GLU A 694 -21.77 44.05 27.32
C GLU A 694 -22.08 43.17 28.54
N ARG A 695 -21.17 42.27 28.93
CA ARG A 695 -21.28 41.50 30.18
C ARG A 695 -20.68 42.19 31.40
N ALA A 696 -19.89 43.23 31.19
CA ALA A 696 -19.27 44.01 32.26
C ALA A 696 -20.02 45.32 32.59
N ALA A 697 -21.04 45.69 31.80
CA ALA A 697 -22.02 46.76 32.08
C ALA A 697 -23.33 46.17 32.63
#